data_8c8dc0747410fa1e953e063ea98d5765
#
_entry.id   8c8dc0747410fa1e953e063ea98d5765
#
_cell.length_a   1.000
_cell.length_b   1.000
_cell.length_c   1.000
_cell.angle_alpha   90.00
_cell.angle_beta   90.00
_cell.angle_gamma   90.00
#
_symmetry.space_group_name_H-M   'P 1'
#
loop_
_entity.id
_entity.type
_entity.pdbx_description
1 polymer ?
#
loop_
_entity_poly.entity_id
_entity_poly.type
_entity_poly.pdbx_seq_one_letter_code
_entity_poly.pdbx_strand_id
1 'polypeptide(L)'
;MSSSSLLAQARQHLAVGTSLFALLVNLGAPAPVSAQTAPTTSPITHVIVIIGENRTFDHLFATYQPMAGETVDNLLSKGIVNPDGSPGPNFSQALQYSAVDNHKDAYQISPSDKTPFSTLPAPLTDSVTPNPCTVDPGGVSPGICTLAQAHASENGLSNDYYKYLLTGGTGQASAVPDARIANVNNLPPGPFQLTSNTMPYDAYVTSPVHRFYQMWQQTDCNILFASSSNPSGCRNDLFPWVEVTIGAGSNGKPQPANFSTEYSPTAKTTGEGSTSMGFYNVQQGDVPYLKFLADNYAMSDNYHQAVMGGTGANHIMMGTGDAIWFSDGNGNPAVPPHKQTVFAGTPDAGIVDEIANPNAASGTNNWYTEDGYGGGGFGSPVYGGGSYTNCSDSTAPGAPAVLNYLSNLPTLIDPRCEPGHYYLLNNYNPGYFGDGSNAYTDNNIDNTPFTVPPSSVRNIGDALLEKNVSFAYFGDQFNAYLSDKYQLNFGAVGSTSDQYCNICNFFQYSTSIMTNAAVRTAHLKDTIDLYKEIKNGTLPAVSFVKPSGWVDGHPASSKVDLFEGFVKKIIDDVQANPALWASTAIFITFDEGGGYYDSGYIQPLDYFGDGTRIPLLVVSPFTKAGHISHSYADHVSILKFIERNWGIAPLTGRSRDNFPNPKTSKSNPYVPANSPALDDLFDLFSF
;
A
#
# COMPACT_ATOMS: atom_id res chain seq x y z
N MET A 1 55.27 28.06 -50.15
CA MET A 1 55.29 28.09 -51.63
C MET A 1 53.89 27.85 -52.06
N SER A 2 53.16 28.86 -52.32
CA SER A 2 52.74 29.41 -53.64
C SER A 2 51.66 28.48 -54.23
N SER A 3 50.57 28.92 -54.48
CA SER A 3 49.86 30.03 -55.06
C SER A 3 48.82 29.49 -56.05
N SER A 4 47.58 29.95 -55.86
CA SER A 4 46.82 30.76 -56.87
C SER A 4 46.46 30.04 -58.16
N SER A 5 45.35 30.13 -58.65
CA SER A 5 44.41 31.15 -59.12
C SER A 5 43.73 30.58 -60.38
N LEU A 6 42.61 30.86 -60.79
CA LEU A 6 41.83 31.92 -61.32
C LEU A 6 40.80 31.41 -62.35
N LEU A 7 39.55 31.87 -62.26
CA LEU A 7 38.74 32.53 -63.26
C LEU A 7 38.43 31.78 -64.59
N ALA A 8 37.33 31.78 -65.16
CA ALA A 8 36.10 32.60 -65.28
C ALA A 8 35.38 32.27 -66.61
N GLN A 9 34.13 32.69 -66.72
CA GLN A 9 33.36 32.99 -67.95
C GLN A 9 32.67 31.81 -68.65
N ALA A 10 31.50 31.91 -69.17
CA ALA A 10 30.45 32.95 -69.25
C ALA A 10 29.21 32.34 -69.88
N ARG A 11 28.05 32.87 -69.47
CA ARG A 11 26.84 33.19 -70.23
C ARG A 11 26.29 32.23 -71.31
N GLN A 12 25.03 31.84 -71.18
CA GLN A 12 23.89 32.49 -71.88
C GLN A 12 22.53 31.78 -71.60
N HIS A 13 21.60 32.58 -71.16
CA HIS A 13 20.15 32.62 -71.36
C HIS A 13 19.36 31.38 -71.78
N LEU A 14 18.36 31.01 -70.95
CA LEU A 14 16.97 30.96 -71.38
C LEU A 14 16.05 31.17 -70.16
N ALA A 15 15.15 32.14 -70.30
CA ALA A 15 14.09 32.46 -69.37
C ALA A 15 12.94 31.47 -69.57
N VAL A 16 12.54 30.75 -68.48
CA VAL A 16 11.18 30.22 -68.39
C VAL A 16 10.72 30.50 -66.94
N GLY A 17 9.66 31.28 -66.86
CA GLY A 17 9.02 31.63 -65.59
C GLY A 17 8.40 30.44 -64.91
N THR A 18 8.69 30.26 -63.65
CA THR A 18 7.95 29.41 -62.74
C THR A 18 7.64 30.18 -61.47
N SER A 19 6.37 30.32 -61.20
CA SER A 19 5.78 30.96 -60.04
C SER A 19 6.33 30.33 -58.74
N LEU A 20 6.98 31.13 -57.89
CA LEU A 20 7.29 30.77 -56.52
C LEU A 20 5.99 30.73 -55.71
N PHE A 21 5.45 29.55 -55.45
CA PHE A 21 4.51 29.33 -54.37
C PHE A 21 5.32 29.30 -53.08
N ALA A 22 5.32 30.38 -52.32
CA ALA A 22 5.79 30.40 -50.95
C ALA A 22 4.82 29.62 -50.09
N LEU A 23 5.16 28.36 -49.75
CA LEU A 23 4.48 27.58 -48.74
C LEU A 23 4.90 28.15 -47.38
N LEU A 24 4.11 29.08 -46.84
CA LEU A 24 4.16 29.46 -45.43
C LEU A 24 3.71 28.23 -44.62
N VAL A 25 4.64 27.42 -44.15
CA VAL A 25 4.37 26.47 -43.11
C VAL A 25 4.11 27.28 -41.84
N ASN A 26 2.85 27.48 -41.55
CA ASN A 26 2.39 27.97 -40.28
C ASN A 26 2.70 26.87 -39.25
N LEU A 27 3.79 26.97 -38.56
CA LEU A 27 4.04 26.24 -37.30
C LEU A 27 3.11 26.84 -36.24
N GLY A 28 1.80 26.58 -36.41
CA GLY A 28 0.87 26.77 -35.32
C GLY A 28 1.29 25.86 -34.20
N ALA A 29 1.54 26.45 -33.01
CA ALA A 29 1.62 25.67 -31.78
C ALA A 29 0.43 24.72 -31.75
N PRO A 30 0.61 23.45 -31.39
CA PRO A 30 -0.53 22.55 -31.26
C PRO A 30 -1.52 23.22 -30.30
N ALA A 31 -2.74 23.45 -30.80
CA ALA A 31 -3.83 23.85 -29.92
C ALA A 31 -3.92 22.81 -28.81
N PRO A 32 -4.16 23.22 -27.53
CA PRO A 32 -4.40 22.27 -26.50
C PRO A 32 -5.51 21.34 -27.00
N VAL A 33 -5.21 20.07 -27.13
CA VAL A 33 -6.19 19.04 -27.39
C VAL A 33 -7.11 19.09 -26.18
N SER A 34 -8.28 19.74 -26.36
CA SER A 34 -9.37 19.56 -25.41
C SER A 34 -9.60 18.06 -25.38
N ALA A 35 -9.21 17.43 -24.27
CA ALA A 35 -9.42 16.02 -24.07
C ALA A 35 -10.94 15.80 -24.20
N GLN A 36 -11.37 15.23 -25.32
CA GLN A 36 -12.74 14.79 -25.50
C GLN A 36 -12.87 13.60 -24.54
N THR A 37 -13.42 13.87 -23.34
CA THR A 37 -13.64 12.83 -22.34
C THR A 37 -14.58 11.79 -22.95
N ALA A 38 -14.16 10.53 -22.96
CA ALA A 38 -15.01 9.42 -23.32
C ALA A 38 -16.32 9.51 -22.49
N PRO A 39 -17.49 9.17 -23.06
CA PRO A 39 -18.74 9.27 -22.33
C PRO A 39 -18.72 8.37 -21.09
N THR A 40 -19.27 8.88 -19.99
CA THR A 40 -19.39 8.17 -18.74
C THR A 40 -20.82 7.68 -18.51
N THR A 41 -21.00 6.61 -17.72
CA THR A 41 -22.33 6.08 -17.34
C THR A 41 -22.92 6.82 -16.15
N SER A 42 -22.11 7.63 -15.46
CA SER A 42 -22.53 8.49 -14.34
C SER A 42 -22.14 9.95 -14.60
N PRO A 43 -22.57 10.91 -13.76
CA PRO A 43 -22.13 12.31 -13.87
C PRO A 43 -20.64 12.52 -13.56
N ILE A 44 -19.91 11.50 -13.08
CA ILE A 44 -18.50 11.59 -12.70
C ILE A 44 -17.65 11.51 -13.97
N THR A 45 -16.88 12.57 -14.22
CA THR A 45 -15.90 12.64 -15.31
C THR A 45 -14.47 12.73 -14.81
N HIS A 46 -14.27 12.86 -13.48
CA HIS A 46 -12.96 12.87 -12.84
C HIS A 46 -12.97 11.96 -11.62
N VAL A 47 -12.04 11.05 -11.57
CA VAL A 47 -11.76 10.16 -10.43
C VAL A 47 -10.38 10.47 -9.92
N ILE A 48 -10.25 10.71 -8.61
CA ILE A 48 -8.97 10.85 -7.90
C ILE A 48 -8.91 9.73 -6.87
N VAL A 49 -7.84 8.94 -6.86
CA VAL A 49 -7.59 7.89 -5.88
C VAL A 49 -6.37 8.28 -5.07
N ILE A 50 -6.56 8.60 -3.78
CA ILE A 50 -5.48 8.97 -2.85
C ILE A 50 -5.18 7.76 -1.98
N ILE A 51 -3.91 7.34 -1.93
CA ILE A 51 -3.50 6.09 -1.30
C ILE A 51 -2.50 6.38 -0.18
N GLY A 52 -2.94 6.18 1.08
CA GLY A 52 -2.09 6.23 2.27
C GLY A 52 -1.43 4.89 2.57
N GLU A 53 -0.73 4.81 3.70
CA GLU A 53 0.07 3.64 4.08
C GLU A 53 -0.35 3.06 5.44
N ASN A 54 -0.63 1.76 5.41
CA ASN A 54 -0.52 0.81 6.50
C ASN A 54 -1.47 1.06 7.68
N ARG A 55 -2.79 1.15 7.42
CA ARG A 55 -3.80 1.32 8.50
C ARG A 55 -5.04 0.47 8.24
N THR A 56 -5.42 -0.36 9.22
CA THR A 56 -6.70 -1.10 9.16
C THR A 56 -7.88 -0.19 9.48
N PHE A 57 -9.08 -0.67 9.16
CA PHE A 57 -10.33 0.02 9.48
C PHE A 57 -10.49 0.21 11.00
N ASP A 58 -10.34 -0.84 11.79
CA ASP A 58 -10.46 -0.73 13.24
C ASP A 58 -9.31 0.05 13.89
N HIS A 59 -8.13 0.11 13.29
CA HIS A 59 -7.06 0.95 13.80
C HIS A 59 -7.44 2.45 13.81
N LEU A 60 -8.18 2.92 12.77
CA LEU A 60 -8.59 4.32 12.64
C LEU A 60 -10.04 4.60 13.08
N PHE A 61 -10.96 3.66 12.89
CA PHE A 61 -12.39 3.84 13.09
C PHE A 61 -12.99 2.94 14.17
N ALA A 62 -12.16 2.37 15.06
CA ALA A 62 -12.58 1.47 16.15
C ALA A 62 -13.78 1.96 16.94
N THR A 63 -13.83 3.25 17.22
CA THR A 63 -14.87 3.89 18.04
C THR A 63 -15.74 4.88 17.26
N TYR A 64 -15.71 4.82 15.93
CA TYR A 64 -16.59 5.67 15.11
C TYR A 64 -18.05 5.31 15.34
N GLN A 65 -18.89 6.33 15.51
CA GLN A 65 -20.35 6.20 15.59
C GLN A 65 -20.97 6.83 14.34
N PRO A 66 -21.76 6.06 13.59
CA PRO A 66 -22.39 6.56 12.37
C PRO A 66 -23.50 7.55 12.64
N MET A 67 -23.92 8.27 11.62
CA MET A 67 -25.11 9.12 11.68
C MET A 67 -26.38 8.29 11.93
N ALA A 68 -27.41 8.93 12.44
CA ALA A 68 -28.69 8.27 12.74
C ALA A 68 -29.28 7.60 11.49
N GLY A 69 -29.53 6.31 11.57
CA GLY A 69 -30.09 5.49 10.50
C GLY A 69 -29.05 4.68 9.70
N GLU A 70 -27.78 4.92 9.89
CA GLU A 70 -26.68 4.12 9.36
C GLU A 70 -26.12 3.19 10.45
N THR A 71 -25.42 2.16 10.05
CA THR A 71 -24.70 1.22 10.94
C THR A 71 -23.24 1.13 10.52
N VAL A 72 -22.39 0.66 11.41
CA VAL A 72 -20.96 0.42 11.14
C VAL A 72 -20.54 -0.87 11.85
N ASP A 73 -19.65 -1.63 11.23
CA ASP A 73 -19.03 -2.81 11.83
C ASP A 73 -17.64 -2.45 12.35
N ASN A 74 -17.51 -2.19 13.65
CA ASN A 74 -16.24 -1.86 14.30
C ASN A 74 -16.19 -2.36 15.75
N LEU A 75 -15.09 -2.09 16.46
CA LEU A 75 -14.91 -2.56 17.83
C LEU A 75 -15.99 -2.02 18.78
N LEU A 76 -16.41 -0.77 18.61
CA LEU A 76 -17.46 -0.16 19.45
C LEU A 76 -18.83 -0.80 19.18
N SER A 77 -19.24 -0.93 17.92
CA SER A 77 -20.54 -1.49 17.56
C SER A 77 -20.68 -2.97 17.95
N LYS A 78 -19.56 -3.71 17.93
CA LYS A 78 -19.47 -5.09 18.43
C LYS A 78 -19.46 -5.17 19.95
N GLY A 79 -19.31 -4.06 20.65
CA GLY A 79 -19.17 -4.01 22.12
C GLY A 79 -17.84 -4.61 22.61
N ILE A 80 -16.84 -4.69 21.75
CA ILE A 80 -15.47 -5.12 22.11
C ILE A 80 -14.79 -4.04 22.94
N VAL A 81 -14.99 -2.78 22.57
CA VAL A 81 -14.52 -1.61 23.36
C VAL A 81 -15.67 -0.70 23.70
N ASN A 82 -15.52 0.06 24.77
CA ASN A 82 -16.42 1.14 25.15
C ASN A 82 -16.02 2.47 24.45
N PRO A 83 -16.88 3.51 24.47
CA PRO A 83 -16.53 4.81 23.87
C PRO A 83 -15.29 5.48 24.48
N ASP A 84 -14.95 5.16 25.71
CA ASP A 84 -13.75 5.65 26.40
C ASP A 84 -12.48 4.83 26.10
N GLY A 85 -12.57 3.85 25.18
CA GLY A 85 -11.46 2.98 24.79
C GLY A 85 -11.19 1.81 25.74
N SER A 86 -11.91 1.72 26.87
CA SER A 86 -11.79 0.60 27.81
C SER A 86 -12.40 -0.70 27.23
N PRO A 87 -12.00 -1.90 27.74
CA PRO A 87 -12.63 -3.16 27.36
C PRO A 87 -14.15 -3.15 27.55
N GLY A 88 -14.88 -3.52 26.51
CA GLY A 88 -16.34 -3.60 26.51
C GLY A 88 -16.89 -4.96 26.95
N PRO A 89 -18.20 -5.13 26.98
CA PRO A 89 -18.86 -6.37 27.45
C PRO A 89 -18.53 -7.60 26.58
N ASN A 90 -18.18 -7.39 25.33
CA ASN A 90 -17.81 -8.44 24.37
C ASN A 90 -16.31 -8.53 24.09
N PHE A 91 -15.48 -7.95 24.95
CA PHE A 91 -14.02 -7.91 24.77
C PHE A 91 -13.40 -9.29 24.53
N SER A 92 -14.00 -10.35 25.10
CA SER A 92 -13.56 -11.73 24.91
C SER A 92 -13.59 -12.22 23.47
N GLN A 93 -14.27 -11.54 22.56
CA GLN A 93 -14.32 -11.87 21.14
C GLN A 93 -13.04 -11.45 20.40
N ALA A 94 -12.21 -10.59 20.99
CA ALA A 94 -10.98 -10.08 20.39
C ALA A 94 -9.72 -10.48 21.18
N LEU A 95 -9.83 -11.50 22.04
CA LEU A 95 -8.67 -12.01 22.78
C LEU A 95 -7.60 -12.55 21.84
N GLN A 96 -6.37 -12.23 22.18
CA GLN A 96 -5.20 -12.66 21.43
C GLN A 96 -4.49 -13.83 22.12
N TYR A 97 -3.83 -14.64 21.32
CA TYR A 97 -3.19 -15.88 21.76
C TYR A 97 -1.72 -15.90 21.39
N SER A 98 -0.92 -16.51 22.26
CA SER A 98 0.42 -17.00 21.95
C SER A 98 0.29 -18.44 21.45
N ALA A 99 1.05 -18.81 20.44
CA ALA A 99 1.05 -20.16 19.91
C ALA A 99 2.44 -20.78 19.94
N VAL A 100 2.49 -22.10 19.98
CA VAL A 100 3.68 -22.89 19.67
C VAL A 100 3.41 -23.55 18.31
N ASP A 101 4.32 -23.37 17.36
CA ASP A 101 4.25 -24.08 16.10
C ASP A 101 4.57 -25.56 16.34
N ASN A 102 3.56 -26.42 16.25
CA ASN A 102 3.70 -27.86 16.46
C ASN A 102 4.50 -28.53 15.33
N HIS A 103 4.64 -27.86 14.18
CA HIS A 103 5.43 -28.27 13.04
C HIS A 103 6.51 -27.24 12.77
N LYS A 104 7.49 -27.17 13.67
CA LYS A 104 8.54 -26.13 13.69
C LYS A 104 9.33 -26.00 12.39
N ASP A 105 9.36 -27.06 11.61
CA ASP A 105 10.06 -27.11 10.31
C ASP A 105 9.12 -26.87 9.12
N ALA A 106 7.84 -26.57 9.36
CA ALA A 106 6.83 -26.31 8.33
C ALA A 106 5.91 -25.17 8.73
N TYR A 107 5.63 -24.29 7.79
CA TYR A 107 4.72 -23.16 7.96
C TYR A 107 3.27 -23.60 8.19
N GLN A 108 2.57 -22.93 9.10
CA GLN A 108 1.14 -23.10 9.38
C GLN A 108 0.44 -21.75 9.44
N ILE A 109 -0.71 -21.61 8.77
CA ILE A 109 -1.55 -20.41 8.87
C ILE A 109 -2.39 -20.41 10.16
N SER A 110 -2.63 -21.57 10.77
CA SER A 110 -3.46 -21.74 11.98
C SER A 110 -2.84 -22.80 12.91
N PRO A 111 -1.86 -22.41 13.75
CA PRO A 111 -1.30 -23.30 14.77
C PRO A 111 -2.38 -23.79 15.73
N SER A 112 -2.36 -25.08 16.10
CA SER A 112 -3.38 -25.70 16.94
C SER A 112 -3.14 -25.52 18.45
N ASP A 113 -1.88 -25.36 18.86
CA ASP A 113 -1.49 -25.24 20.27
C ASP A 113 -1.36 -23.76 20.67
N LYS A 114 -2.45 -23.22 21.21
CA LYS A 114 -2.56 -21.80 21.54
C LYS A 114 -2.96 -21.57 22.98
N THR A 115 -2.35 -20.55 23.60
CA THR A 115 -2.67 -20.11 24.94
C THR A 115 -3.04 -18.62 24.91
N PRO A 116 -4.17 -18.20 25.51
CA PRO A 116 -4.53 -16.79 25.55
C PRO A 116 -3.48 -15.99 26.35
N PHE A 117 -3.16 -14.80 25.87
CA PHE A 117 -2.38 -13.86 26.66
C PHE A 117 -3.15 -13.47 27.93
N SER A 118 -2.48 -13.41 29.06
CA SER A 118 -3.04 -12.79 30.27
C SER A 118 -2.85 -11.27 30.25
N THR A 119 -1.77 -10.82 29.61
CA THR A 119 -1.38 -9.43 29.39
C THR A 119 -0.62 -9.39 28.08
N LEU A 120 -0.89 -8.40 27.24
CA LEU A 120 -0.15 -8.26 26.00
C LEU A 120 1.31 -7.88 26.23
N PRO A 121 2.23 -8.34 25.37
CA PRO A 121 3.60 -7.85 25.32
C PRO A 121 3.64 -6.34 25.16
N ALA A 122 4.46 -5.67 25.94
CA ALA A 122 4.59 -4.21 25.89
C ALA A 122 5.11 -3.77 24.50
N PRO A 123 4.42 -2.88 23.79
CA PRO A 123 4.99 -2.20 22.62
C PRO A 123 6.29 -1.51 22.97
N LEU A 124 7.30 -1.65 22.12
CA LEU A 124 8.60 -1.03 22.30
C LEU A 124 8.76 0.14 21.34
N THR A 125 9.52 1.14 21.75
CA THR A 125 9.92 2.22 20.81
C THR A 125 10.82 1.65 19.74
N ASP A 126 10.44 1.76 18.50
CA ASP A 126 11.28 1.36 17.34
C ASP A 126 11.81 2.57 16.59
N SER A 127 10.98 3.55 16.32
CA SER A 127 11.40 4.80 15.73
C SER A 127 11.81 5.78 16.81
N VAL A 128 13.10 5.97 16.95
CA VAL A 128 13.62 7.02 17.81
C VAL A 128 13.62 8.31 17.03
N THR A 129 12.61 9.12 17.27
CA THR A 129 12.57 10.47 16.74
C THR A 129 12.88 11.43 17.87
N PRO A 130 14.04 12.11 17.87
CA PRO A 130 14.35 13.08 18.89
C PRO A 130 13.31 14.21 18.90
N ASN A 131 12.81 14.57 20.07
CA ASN A 131 11.94 15.73 20.22
C ASN A 131 12.81 17.01 20.36
N PRO A 132 12.52 18.13 19.69
CA PRO A 132 11.38 18.38 18.80
C PRO A 132 11.58 17.99 17.33
N CYS A 133 12.74 17.52 16.95
CA CYS A 133 13.05 17.22 15.56
C CYS A 133 12.63 15.79 15.23
N THR A 134 11.95 15.62 14.11
CA THR A 134 11.71 14.31 13.53
C THR A 134 12.88 13.90 12.66
N VAL A 135 13.34 12.69 12.75
CA VAL A 135 14.25 12.09 11.78
C VAL A 135 13.47 11.72 10.52
N ASP A 136 14.15 11.58 9.41
CA ASP A 136 13.53 11.07 8.20
C ASP A 136 13.12 9.59 8.35
N PRO A 137 12.29 9.06 7.43
CA PRO A 137 11.88 7.66 7.45
C PRO A 137 13.01 6.64 7.41
N GLY A 138 14.17 7.00 6.86
CA GLY A 138 15.39 6.19 6.85
C GLY A 138 16.21 6.26 8.15
N GLY A 139 15.77 7.05 9.14
CA GLY A 139 16.48 7.23 10.40
C GLY A 139 17.74 8.07 10.30
N VAL A 140 17.90 8.89 9.26
CA VAL A 140 19.06 9.73 9.01
C VAL A 140 18.88 11.10 9.64
N SER A 141 19.88 11.54 10.39
CA SER A 141 19.93 12.89 10.98
C SER A 141 20.60 13.88 9.99
N PRO A 142 20.23 15.18 9.97
CA PRO A 142 19.30 15.83 10.88
C PRO A 142 17.84 15.70 10.45
N GLY A 143 16.93 15.60 11.41
CA GLY A 143 15.50 15.61 11.17
C GLY A 143 14.95 16.98 10.77
N ILE A 144 13.65 17.05 10.54
CA ILE A 144 12.93 18.29 10.28
C ILE A 144 12.71 19.02 11.60
N CYS A 145 13.38 20.14 11.82
CA CYS A 145 13.39 20.85 13.10
C CYS A 145 12.78 22.25 13.03
N THR A 146 12.48 22.77 11.86
CA THR A 146 11.92 24.10 11.66
C THR A 146 10.81 24.10 10.60
N LEU A 147 9.87 25.02 10.69
CA LEU A 147 8.84 25.18 9.66
C LEU A 147 9.45 25.48 8.27
N ALA A 148 10.58 26.18 8.22
CA ALA A 148 11.26 26.42 6.95
C ALA A 148 11.79 25.13 6.33
N GLN A 149 12.32 24.20 7.14
CA GLN A 149 12.72 22.87 6.67
C GLN A 149 11.50 22.05 6.26
N ALA A 150 10.41 22.08 7.04
CA ALA A 150 9.18 21.40 6.70
C ALA A 150 8.64 21.82 5.33
N HIS A 151 8.56 23.12 5.06
CA HIS A 151 8.16 23.64 3.75
C HIS A 151 9.16 23.38 2.62
N ALA A 152 10.42 23.15 2.93
CA ALA A 152 11.42 22.79 1.93
C ALA A 152 11.41 21.29 1.60
N SER A 153 11.01 20.46 2.56
CA SER A 153 10.99 18.99 2.41
C SER A 153 9.66 18.45 1.90
N GLU A 154 8.58 19.21 2.07
CA GLU A 154 7.22 18.79 1.71
C GLU A 154 6.43 19.98 1.13
N ASN A 155 5.58 19.72 0.13
CA ASN A 155 4.72 20.76 -0.49
C ASN A 155 3.23 20.36 -0.58
N GLY A 156 2.91 19.13 -0.19
CA GLY A 156 1.59 18.51 -0.32
C GLY A 156 0.64 18.72 0.86
N LEU A 157 1.02 19.49 1.89
CA LEU A 157 0.20 19.67 3.08
C LEU A 157 -0.67 20.93 3.02
N SER A 158 -1.85 20.87 3.65
CA SER A 158 -2.58 22.04 4.06
C SER A 158 -1.77 22.83 5.11
N ASN A 159 -1.83 24.18 5.06
CA ASN A 159 -0.92 25.06 5.82
C ASN A 159 -0.84 24.76 7.33
N ASP A 160 -1.94 24.40 7.95
CA ASP A 160 -1.99 24.14 9.40
C ASP A 160 -1.31 22.81 9.80
N TYR A 161 -0.96 21.95 8.83
CA TYR A 161 -0.42 20.62 9.08
C TYR A 161 1.11 20.54 9.05
N TYR A 162 1.81 21.53 8.47
CA TYR A 162 3.28 21.53 8.44
C TYR A 162 3.95 21.45 9.82
N LYS A 163 3.28 21.97 10.86
CA LYS A 163 3.77 21.87 12.25
C LYS A 163 3.93 20.43 12.73
N TYR A 164 3.12 19.50 12.23
CA TYR A 164 3.16 18.10 12.63
C TYR A 164 4.40 17.36 12.09
N LEU A 165 5.10 17.89 11.09
CA LEU A 165 6.43 17.40 10.70
C LEU A 165 7.51 17.67 11.76
N LEU A 166 7.24 18.53 12.75
CA LEU A 166 8.20 18.94 13.78
C LEU A 166 8.00 18.25 15.13
N THR A 167 6.90 17.48 15.28
CA THR A 167 6.42 16.98 16.58
C THR A 167 6.22 15.46 16.55
N GLY A 168 5.88 14.88 17.69
CA GLY A 168 5.50 13.48 17.79
C GLY A 168 6.63 12.49 18.05
N GLY A 169 7.87 12.95 18.10
CA GLY A 169 9.01 12.11 18.43
C GLY A 169 8.98 11.59 19.88
N THR A 170 9.60 10.44 20.12
CA THR A 170 9.60 9.81 21.43
C THR A 170 10.61 10.40 22.40
N GLY A 171 11.73 10.88 21.89
CA GLY A 171 12.90 11.26 22.71
C GLY A 171 13.53 10.10 23.49
N GLN A 172 13.10 8.86 23.25
CA GLN A 172 13.57 7.66 23.96
C GLN A 172 14.47 6.81 23.06
N ALA A 173 15.37 6.05 23.69
CA ALA A 173 16.16 5.05 22.98
C ALA A 173 15.26 3.91 22.46
N SER A 174 15.59 3.37 21.29
CA SER A 174 14.89 2.21 20.74
C SER A 174 14.91 0.98 21.65
N ALA A 175 13.97 0.06 21.45
CA ALA A 175 13.85 -1.20 22.16
C ALA A 175 13.61 -1.06 23.68
N VAL A 176 12.94 -0.02 24.12
CA VAL A 176 12.38 0.10 25.47
C VAL A 176 10.85 0.18 25.40
N PRO A 177 10.11 -0.23 26.47
CA PRO A 177 8.67 -0.06 26.48
C PRO A 177 8.27 1.39 26.22
N ASP A 178 7.29 1.60 25.32
CA ASP A 178 6.83 2.94 24.97
C ASP A 178 5.97 3.52 26.11
N ALA A 179 6.64 4.19 27.02
CA ALA A 179 6.03 4.76 28.22
C ALA A 179 4.97 5.86 27.93
N ARG A 180 4.81 6.28 26.67
CA ARG A 180 3.71 7.18 26.28
C ARG A 180 2.36 6.47 26.29
N ILE A 181 2.35 5.15 26.01
CA ILE A 181 1.15 4.32 26.04
C ILE A 181 0.74 4.07 27.49
N ALA A 182 -0.52 4.36 27.81
CA ALA A 182 -1.03 4.18 29.17
C ALA A 182 -0.99 2.71 29.59
N ASN A 183 -0.47 2.43 30.77
CA ASN A 183 -0.37 1.08 31.32
C ASN A 183 0.38 0.08 30.43
N VAL A 184 1.37 0.51 29.68
CA VAL A 184 2.11 -0.27 28.68
C VAL A 184 2.59 -1.64 29.16
N ASN A 185 2.89 -1.81 30.45
CA ASN A 185 3.32 -3.08 31.05
C ASN A 185 2.14 -3.96 31.54
N ASN A 186 0.89 -3.51 31.41
CA ASN A 186 -0.31 -4.21 31.84
C ASN A 186 -1.45 -4.02 30.86
N LEU A 187 -1.17 -4.13 29.57
CA LEU A 187 -2.17 -4.00 28.52
C LEU A 187 -3.15 -5.18 28.54
N PRO A 188 -4.45 -4.94 28.28
CA PRO A 188 -5.42 -6.02 28.19
C PRO A 188 -5.07 -6.98 27.04
N PRO A 189 -5.49 -8.26 27.11
CA PRO A 189 -5.14 -9.27 26.10
C PRO A 189 -5.93 -9.16 24.78
N GLY A 190 -6.15 -7.96 24.27
CA GLY A 190 -6.90 -7.62 23.06
C GLY A 190 -6.67 -6.16 22.68
N PRO A 191 -7.56 -5.54 21.87
CA PRO A 191 -7.40 -4.16 21.42
C PRO A 191 -7.27 -3.17 22.58
N PHE A 192 -6.39 -2.18 22.42
CA PHE A 192 -6.18 -1.11 23.40
C PHE A 192 -6.05 0.25 22.69
N GLN A 193 -6.47 1.30 23.36
CA GLN A 193 -6.32 2.66 22.86
C GLN A 193 -4.85 3.09 22.92
N LEU A 194 -4.33 3.61 21.80
CA LEU A 194 -2.97 4.15 21.70
C LEU A 194 -2.85 5.50 22.39
N THR A 195 -3.79 6.41 22.08
CA THR A 195 -3.72 7.80 22.51
C THR A 195 -4.08 7.98 23.99
N SER A 196 -3.39 8.91 24.60
CA SER A 196 -3.55 9.26 26.01
C SER A 196 -3.01 10.68 26.26
N ASN A 197 -3.04 11.15 27.52
CA ASN A 197 -2.40 12.42 27.87
C ASN A 197 -0.88 12.45 27.61
N THR A 198 -0.23 11.28 27.54
CA THR A 198 1.21 11.10 27.30
C THR A 198 1.52 10.61 25.89
N MET A 199 0.53 10.10 25.16
CA MET A 199 0.62 9.67 23.76
C MET A 199 -0.39 10.50 22.95
N PRO A 200 -0.04 11.71 22.49
CA PRO A 200 -0.96 12.53 21.70
C PRO A 200 -1.19 11.91 20.31
N TYR A 201 -2.26 12.32 19.65
CA TYR A 201 -2.62 11.82 18.31
C TYR A 201 -1.52 12.06 17.27
N ASP A 202 -0.77 13.15 17.38
CA ASP A 202 0.36 13.46 16.48
C ASP A 202 1.67 12.70 16.83
N ALA A 203 1.60 11.64 17.61
CA ALA A 203 2.78 10.83 17.93
C ALA A 203 3.11 9.81 16.83
N TYR A 204 4.40 9.59 16.59
CA TYR A 204 4.86 8.43 15.82
C TYR A 204 4.62 7.14 16.59
N VAL A 205 4.16 6.11 15.89
CA VAL A 205 3.93 4.76 16.42
C VAL A 205 4.78 3.76 15.66
N THR A 206 5.12 2.63 16.28
CA THR A 206 5.88 1.57 15.62
C THR A 206 5.07 0.88 14.52
N SER A 207 5.75 0.21 13.58
CA SER A 207 5.16 -0.48 12.45
C SER A 207 5.15 -1.99 12.70
N PRO A 208 3.98 -2.63 12.87
CA PRO A 208 3.89 -4.08 13.02
C PRO A 208 4.34 -4.82 11.76
N VAL A 209 4.67 -6.10 11.89
CA VAL A 209 5.00 -6.95 10.76
C VAL A 209 3.79 -7.11 9.81
N HIS A 210 4.02 -6.93 8.52
CA HIS A 210 3.00 -6.97 7.47
C HIS A 210 3.53 -7.62 6.18
N ARG A 211 3.83 -8.91 6.24
CA ARG A 211 4.35 -9.71 5.13
C ARG A 211 3.37 -10.83 4.82
N PHE A 212 3.43 -11.40 3.63
CA PHE A 212 2.42 -12.31 3.09
C PHE A 212 2.09 -13.48 4.04
N TYR A 213 3.07 -14.29 4.38
CA TYR A 213 2.85 -15.46 5.22
C TYR A 213 2.53 -15.09 6.68
N GLN A 214 3.06 -13.96 7.16
CA GLN A 214 2.77 -13.45 8.49
C GLN A 214 1.32 -12.96 8.59
N MET A 215 0.80 -12.28 7.58
CA MET A 215 -0.59 -11.82 7.56
C MET A 215 -1.58 -13.00 7.50
N TRP A 216 -1.31 -14.03 6.70
CA TRP A 216 -2.08 -15.27 6.76
C TRP A 216 -2.11 -15.87 8.17
N GLN A 217 -1.00 -15.81 8.88
CA GLN A 217 -0.90 -16.34 10.24
C GLN A 217 -1.59 -15.43 11.27
N GLN A 218 -1.47 -14.10 11.14
CA GLN A 218 -2.18 -13.13 11.99
C GLN A 218 -3.68 -13.35 11.96
N THR A 219 -4.23 -13.64 10.79
CA THR A 219 -5.67 -13.87 10.60
C THR A 219 -6.16 -15.22 11.11
N ASP A 220 -5.29 -16.18 11.32
CA ASP A 220 -5.60 -17.52 11.88
C ASP A 220 -6.83 -18.16 11.24
N CYS A 221 -6.80 -18.31 9.93
CA CYS A 221 -7.92 -18.84 9.17
C CYS A 221 -7.98 -20.37 9.24
N ASN A 222 -9.09 -20.92 9.76
CA ASN A 222 -9.28 -22.35 9.90
C ASN A 222 -10.76 -22.73 9.71
N ILE A 223 -11.00 -23.62 8.77
CA ILE A 223 -12.35 -24.09 8.41
C ILE A 223 -13.13 -24.67 9.60
N LEU A 224 -12.47 -25.16 10.64
CA LEU A 224 -13.13 -25.67 11.85
C LEU A 224 -13.90 -24.57 12.61
N PHE A 225 -13.59 -23.30 12.36
CA PHE A 225 -14.26 -22.15 12.95
C PHE A 225 -15.21 -21.44 11.98
N ALA A 226 -15.45 -22.04 10.81
CA ALA A 226 -16.38 -21.49 9.84
C ALA A 226 -17.82 -21.46 10.37
N SER A 227 -18.52 -20.35 10.09
CA SER A 227 -19.91 -20.15 10.45
C SER A 227 -20.65 -19.40 9.34
N SER A 228 -21.95 -19.22 9.45
CA SER A 228 -22.72 -18.45 8.46
C SER A 228 -22.34 -16.96 8.41
N SER A 229 -21.84 -16.41 9.50
CA SER A 229 -21.34 -15.02 9.58
C SER A 229 -19.84 -14.91 9.35
N ASN A 230 -19.11 -16.02 9.33
CA ASN A 230 -17.68 -16.09 9.08
C ASN A 230 -17.34 -17.37 8.31
N PRO A 231 -17.72 -17.49 7.03
CA PRO A 231 -17.48 -18.72 6.25
C PRO A 231 -16.01 -19.07 6.07
N SER A 232 -15.10 -18.10 6.17
CA SER A 232 -13.65 -18.31 6.10
C SER A 232 -13.10 -18.95 7.38
N GLY A 233 -13.76 -18.76 8.52
CA GLY A 233 -13.25 -19.23 9.81
C GLY A 233 -11.99 -18.50 10.29
N CYS A 234 -11.69 -17.31 9.74
CA CYS A 234 -10.58 -16.45 10.20
C CYS A 234 -10.94 -15.84 11.56
N ARG A 235 -10.07 -15.96 12.54
CA ARG A 235 -10.33 -15.51 13.92
C ARG A 235 -9.61 -14.24 14.30
N ASN A 236 -8.60 -13.84 13.53
CA ASN A 236 -7.82 -12.64 13.76
C ASN A 236 -7.20 -12.60 15.17
N ASP A 237 -6.67 -13.71 15.67
CA ASP A 237 -6.31 -13.86 17.09
C ASP A 237 -4.81 -14.12 17.36
N LEU A 238 -3.93 -13.96 16.33
CA LEU A 238 -2.49 -14.22 16.46
C LEU A 238 -1.60 -12.99 16.16
N PHE A 239 -2.15 -11.79 16.10
CA PHE A 239 -1.39 -10.59 15.75
C PHE A 239 -0.17 -10.33 16.66
N PRO A 240 -0.31 -10.24 18.00
CA PRO A 240 0.84 -10.02 18.88
C PRO A 240 1.86 -11.14 18.85
N TRP A 241 1.41 -12.40 18.70
CA TRP A 241 2.32 -13.54 18.65
C TRP A 241 3.22 -13.48 17.42
N VAL A 242 2.64 -13.20 16.24
CA VAL A 242 3.41 -13.02 15.00
C VAL A 242 4.38 -11.85 15.14
N GLU A 243 3.92 -10.72 15.68
CA GLU A 243 4.74 -9.52 15.88
C GLU A 243 5.95 -9.77 16.77
N VAL A 244 5.78 -10.43 17.93
CA VAL A 244 6.91 -10.70 18.86
C VAL A 244 7.84 -11.81 18.38
N THR A 245 7.40 -12.68 17.47
CA THR A 245 8.22 -13.81 17.00
C THR A 245 8.89 -13.55 15.66
N ILE A 246 8.35 -12.68 14.80
CA ILE A 246 8.89 -12.40 13.46
C ILE A 246 9.59 -11.04 13.40
N GLY A 247 8.97 -9.98 13.89
CA GLY A 247 9.59 -8.66 13.87
C GLY A 247 8.69 -7.53 13.44
N ALA A 248 9.31 -6.50 12.90
CA ALA A 248 8.74 -5.21 12.58
C ALA A 248 8.66 -4.97 11.07
N GLY A 249 7.62 -4.24 10.68
CA GLY A 249 7.46 -3.71 9.32
C GLY A 249 7.47 -4.80 8.24
N SER A 250 7.92 -4.44 7.05
CA SER A 250 8.08 -5.37 5.92
C SER A 250 9.40 -6.15 5.98
N ASN A 251 10.27 -5.80 6.93
CA ASN A 251 11.59 -6.39 7.07
C ASN A 251 11.65 -7.19 8.37
N GLY A 252 11.57 -8.51 8.32
CA GLY A 252 11.82 -9.32 9.51
C GLY A 252 13.17 -8.99 10.15
N LYS A 253 13.34 -9.32 11.43
CA LYS A 253 14.61 -9.13 12.14
C LYS A 253 15.32 -10.47 12.32
N PRO A 254 16.66 -10.50 12.33
CA PRO A 254 17.40 -11.72 12.61
C PRO A 254 16.99 -12.30 13.96
N GLN A 255 16.88 -13.62 14.03
CA GLN A 255 16.60 -14.31 15.29
C GLN A 255 17.71 -14.02 16.30
N PRO A 256 17.39 -13.48 17.49
CA PRO A 256 18.39 -13.26 18.54
C PRO A 256 18.98 -14.59 19.02
N ALA A 257 20.25 -14.59 19.43
CA ALA A 257 20.93 -15.79 19.94
C ALA A 257 20.26 -16.39 21.20
N ASN A 258 19.49 -15.60 21.93
CA ASN A 258 18.76 -15.99 23.14
C ASN A 258 17.25 -16.21 22.88
N PHE A 259 16.84 -16.33 21.62
CA PHE A 259 15.45 -16.62 21.28
C PHE A 259 15.01 -17.95 21.89
N SER A 260 13.88 -17.92 22.58
CA SER A 260 13.29 -19.11 23.19
C SER A 260 12.14 -19.64 22.33
N THR A 261 11.83 -20.94 22.45
CA THR A 261 10.70 -21.58 21.76
C THR A 261 9.34 -21.10 22.27
N GLU A 262 9.31 -20.33 23.35
CA GLU A 262 8.13 -19.71 23.92
C GLU A 262 8.35 -18.20 24.02
N TYR A 263 7.27 -17.43 23.88
CA TYR A 263 7.33 -16.00 24.11
C TYR A 263 7.87 -15.69 25.52
N SER A 264 8.86 -14.83 25.58
CA SER A 264 9.38 -14.31 26.85
C SER A 264 9.44 -12.78 26.78
N PRO A 265 8.73 -12.06 27.66
CA PRO A 265 8.79 -10.60 27.70
C PRO A 265 10.18 -10.05 28.01
N THR A 266 11.07 -10.89 28.55
CA THR A 266 12.46 -10.53 28.83
C THR A 266 13.42 -10.84 27.68
N ALA A 267 13.01 -11.64 26.70
CA ALA A 267 13.86 -12.01 25.56
C ALA A 267 14.04 -10.86 24.55
N LYS A 268 13.17 -9.84 24.55
CA LYS A 268 13.22 -8.65 23.67
C LYS A 268 13.53 -9.02 22.23
N THR A 269 12.77 -9.96 21.69
CA THR A 269 13.14 -10.65 20.46
C THR A 269 13.04 -9.77 19.23
N THR A 270 12.02 -8.92 19.11
CA THR A 270 11.75 -8.21 17.86
C THR A 270 11.65 -6.70 17.99
N GLY A 271 11.38 -6.19 19.18
CA GLY A 271 11.32 -4.76 19.44
C GLY A 271 9.97 -4.09 19.22
N GLU A 272 8.94 -4.84 18.80
CA GLU A 272 7.63 -4.25 18.50
C GLU A 272 6.59 -4.48 19.60
N GLY A 273 6.61 -5.62 20.24
CA GLY A 273 5.61 -5.98 21.25
C GLY A 273 4.23 -6.27 20.62
N SER A 274 3.21 -5.56 21.07
CA SER A 274 1.83 -5.74 20.60
C SER A 274 1.23 -4.47 20.02
N THR A 275 2.02 -3.68 19.32
CA THR A 275 1.56 -2.45 18.65
C THR A 275 0.42 -2.72 17.67
N SER A 276 0.40 -3.89 17.07
CA SER A 276 -0.66 -4.36 16.19
C SER A 276 -2.07 -4.26 16.78
N MET A 277 -2.22 -4.32 18.10
CA MET A 277 -3.51 -4.24 18.78
C MET A 277 -3.95 -2.82 19.13
N GLY A 278 -3.12 -1.82 18.82
CA GLY A 278 -3.40 -0.42 19.11
C GLY A 278 -4.44 0.19 18.17
N PHE A 279 -5.33 1.05 18.70
CA PHE A 279 -6.28 1.82 17.91
C PHE A 279 -6.35 3.28 18.35
N TYR A 280 -6.77 4.16 17.43
CA TYR A 280 -7.09 5.57 17.70
C TYR A 280 -8.55 5.72 18.14
N ASN A 281 -8.83 6.61 19.09
CA ASN A 281 -10.17 6.81 19.64
C ASN A 281 -10.87 8.05 19.04
N VAL A 282 -11.67 7.81 18.01
CA VAL A 282 -12.46 8.84 17.32
C VAL A 282 -13.42 9.58 18.28
N GLN A 283 -13.96 8.89 19.30
CA GLN A 283 -14.85 9.50 20.29
C GLN A 283 -14.13 10.48 21.23
N GLN A 284 -12.81 10.38 21.31
CA GLN A 284 -11.97 11.28 22.10
C GLN A 284 -11.25 12.33 21.23
N GLY A 285 -11.54 12.39 19.94
CA GLY A 285 -11.06 13.42 19.04
C GLY A 285 -9.86 13.04 18.17
N ASP A 286 -9.48 11.78 18.15
CA ASP A 286 -8.50 11.27 17.19
C ASP A 286 -9.10 11.17 15.77
N VAL A 287 -8.25 11.15 14.76
CA VAL A 287 -8.64 11.03 13.34
C VAL A 287 -9.67 12.10 12.91
N PRO A 288 -9.46 13.38 13.25
CA PRO A 288 -10.52 14.38 13.16
C PRO A 288 -10.96 14.71 11.75
N TYR A 289 -10.04 14.72 10.77
CA TYR A 289 -10.40 15.08 9.41
C TYR A 289 -11.01 13.90 8.63
N LEU A 290 -10.49 12.69 8.77
CA LEU A 290 -11.12 11.50 8.15
C LEU A 290 -12.50 11.24 8.78
N LYS A 291 -12.67 11.48 10.09
CA LYS A 291 -13.99 11.46 10.72
C LYS A 291 -14.94 12.50 10.10
N PHE A 292 -14.46 13.73 9.91
CA PHE A 292 -15.25 14.77 9.23
C PHE A 292 -15.69 14.31 7.84
N LEU A 293 -14.82 13.63 7.08
CA LEU A 293 -15.17 13.11 5.77
C LEU A 293 -16.21 11.98 5.86
N ALA A 294 -16.08 11.08 6.82
CA ALA A 294 -17.06 10.02 7.05
C ALA A 294 -18.44 10.56 7.44
N ASP A 295 -18.51 11.62 8.25
CA ASP A 295 -19.76 12.25 8.64
C ASP A 295 -20.44 13.01 7.49
N ASN A 296 -19.69 13.56 6.55
CA ASN A 296 -20.22 14.46 5.51
C ASN A 296 -20.31 13.84 4.10
N TYR A 297 -19.70 12.70 3.89
CA TYR A 297 -19.66 11.99 2.61
C TYR A 297 -19.98 10.51 2.82
N ALA A 298 -19.47 9.62 1.96
CA ALA A 298 -19.69 8.19 2.10
C ALA A 298 -18.40 7.45 2.49
N MET A 299 -18.56 6.31 3.18
CA MET A 299 -17.47 5.39 3.44
C MET A 299 -17.90 3.93 3.26
N SER A 300 -16.94 3.02 3.19
CA SER A 300 -17.16 1.57 3.32
C SER A 300 -16.57 1.08 4.64
N ASP A 301 -17.30 0.22 5.34
CA ASP A 301 -16.82 -0.53 6.49
C ASP A 301 -16.53 -2.01 6.16
N ASN A 302 -16.48 -2.33 4.86
CA ASN A 302 -16.19 -3.68 4.36
C ASN A 302 -15.29 -3.64 3.11
N TYR A 303 -14.28 -2.75 3.14
CA TYR A 303 -13.28 -2.60 2.08
C TYR A 303 -11.94 -3.15 2.58
N HIS A 304 -11.26 -3.96 1.75
CA HIS A 304 -10.14 -4.80 2.14
C HIS A 304 -8.87 -4.51 1.35
N GLN A 305 -7.70 -4.77 1.97
CA GLN A 305 -6.48 -4.94 1.20
C GLN A 305 -6.60 -6.20 0.32
N ALA A 306 -6.15 -6.11 -0.92
CA ALA A 306 -6.37 -7.18 -1.89
C ALA A 306 -5.37 -8.35 -1.77
N VAL A 307 -4.21 -8.12 -1.18
CA VAL A 307 -3.16 -9.14 -1.00
C VAL A 307 -2.76 -9.18 0.47
N MET A 308 -2.65 -10.36 1.05
CA MET A 308 -2.05 -10.54 2.39
C MET A 308 -0.53 -10.35 2.32
N GLY A 309 -0.08 -9.25 1.75
CA GLY A 309 1.32 -8.97 1.46
C GLY A 309 1.64 -7.50 1.61
N GLY A 310 2.87 -7.13 1.23
CA GLY A 310 3.35 -5.77 1.42
C GLY A 310 2.79 -4.76 0.42
N THR A 311 3.19 -3.52 0.62
CA THR A 311 2.85 -2.33 -0.16
C THR A 311 2.89 -2.55 -1.68
N GLY A 312 4.02 -3.07 -2.20
CA GLY A 312 4.20 -3.24 -3.64
C GLY A 312 3.18 -4.19 -4.27
N ALA A 313 2.90 -5.34 -3.62
CA ALA A 313 1.93 -6.32 -4.12
C ALA A 313 0.51 -5.73 -4.14
N ASN A 314 0.11 -4.97 -3.11
CA ASN A 314 -1.20 -4.34 -3.02
C ASN A 314 -1.38 -3.22 -4.05
N HIS A 315 -0.36 -2.37 -4.26
CA HIS A 315 -0.39 -1.36 -5.33
C HIS A 315 -0.47 -1.98 -6.72
N ILE A 316 0.27 -3.08 -6.97
CA ILE A 316 0.19 -3.81 -8.24
C ILE A 316 -1.22 -4.34 -8.46
N MET A 317 -1.83 -4.97 -7.46
CA MET A 317 -3.21 -5.48 -7.55
C MET A 317 -4.21 -4.35 -7.83
N MET A 318 -4.04 -3.18 -7.24
CA MET A 318 -4.86 -1.99 -7.54
C MET A 318 -4.73 -1.55 -9.01
N GLY A 319 -3.58 -1.75 -9.64
CA GLY A 319 -3.34 -1.35 -11.03
C GLY A 319 -3.69 -2.40 -12.08
N THR A 320 -3.67 -3.68 -11.72
CA THR A 320 -3.76 -4.80 -12.66
C THR A 320 -4.95 -5.74 -12.40
N GLY A 321 -5.54 -5.69 -11.20
CA GLY A 321 -6.50 -6.68 -10.74
C GLY A 321 -5.92 -8.09 -10.56
N ASP A 322 -4.60 -8.23 -10.63
CA ASP A 322 -3.90 -9.51 -10.61
C ASP A 322 -2.50 -9.38 -10.00
N ALA A 323 -1.95 -10.48 -9.51
CA ALA A 323 -0.55 -10.55 -9.11
C ALA A 323 0.37 -10.65 -10.34
N ILE A 324 1.55 -10.05 -10.25
CA ILE A 324 2.60 -10.20 -11.27
C ILE A 324 3.58 -11.29 -10.87
N TRP A 325 4.36 -11.76 -11.83
CA TRP A 325 5.32 -12.85 -11.64
C TRP A 325 6.72 -12.46 -12.08
N PHE A 326 7.71 -13.21 -11.61
CA PHE A 326 9.08 -13.11 -12.08
C PHE A 326 9.19 -13.51 -13.54
N SER A 327 9.73 -12.65 -14.38
CA SER A 327 9.87 -12.88 -15.83
C SER A 327 11.33 -12.94 -16.27
N ASP A 328 11.55 -13.36 -17.52
CA ASP A 328 12.86 -13.33 -18.19
C ASP A 328 13.25 -11.93 -18.70
N GLY A 329 12.53 -10.90 -18.31
CA GLY A 329 12.68 -9.53 -18.81
C GLY A 329 11.93 -9.24 -20.11
N ASN A 330 11.37 -10.27 -20.76
CA ASN A 330 10.53 -10.18 -21.96
C ASN A 330 9.06 -10.50 -21.65
N GLY A 331 8.72 -10.69 -20.38
CA GLY A 331 7.38 -11.02 -19.92
C GLY A 331 7.06 -12.52 -19.86
N ASN A 332 7.95 -13.40 -20.27
CA ASN A 332 7.75 -14.85 -20.12
C ASN A 332 8.06 -15.28 -18.69
N PRO A 333 7.29 -16.21 -18.08
CA PRO A 333 7.60 -16.73 -16.77
C PRO A 333 9.00 -17.33 -16.68
N ALA A 334 9.72 -17.03 -15.59
CA ALA A 334 11.04 -17.52 -15.31
C ALA A 334 11.20 -17.89 -13.84
N VAL A 335 12.26 -18.62 -13.51
CA VAL A 335 12.56 -18.99 -12.13
C VAL A 335 13.42 -17.90 -11.51
N PRO A 336 13.01 -17.32 -10.36
CA PRO A 336 13.83 -16.36 -9.64
C PRO A 336 15.16 -16.95 -9.20
N PRO A 337 16.24 -16.15 -9.10
CA PRO A 337 17.53 -16.64 -8.68
C PRO A 337 17.54 -17.08 -7.21
N HIS A 338 18.15 -18.23 -6.94
CA HIS A 338 18.53 -18.65 -5.61
C HIS A 338 19.93 -18.14 -5.27
N LYS A 339 20.13 -17.56 -4.10
CA LYS A 339 21.43 -17.19 -3.54
C LYS A 339 22.25 -16.23 -4.41
N GLN A 340 21.61 -15.14 -4.81
CA GLN A 340 22.28 -14.03 -5.45
C GLN A 340 23.12 -13.24 -4.42
N THR A 341 24.39 -13.00 -4.72
CA THR A 341 25.22 -12.12 -3.89
C THR A 341 24.92 -10.66 -4.23
N VAL A 342 24.63 -9.87 -3.22
CA VAL A 342 24.40 -8.42 -3.31
C VAL A 342 25.41 -7.67 -2.45
N PHE A 343 25.66 -6.40 -2.76
CA PHE A 343 26.61 -5.51 -2.06
C PHE A 343 28.02 -6.09 -1.96
N ALA A 344 28.45 -6.84 -2.97
CA ALA A 344 29.75 -7.52 -2.97
C ALA A 344 30.92 -6.55 -2.74
N GLY A 345 31.78 -6.89 -1.78
CA GLY A 345 32.94 -6.05 -1.43
C GLY A 345 32.67 -4.93 -0.44
N THR A 346 31.46 -4.83 0.07
CA THR A 346 31.08 -3.89 1.15
C THR A 346 30.89 -4.62 2.49
N PRO A 347 30.84 -3.90 3.65
CA PRO A 347 30.46 -4.51 4.92
C PRO A 347 29.06 -5.15 4.92
N ASP A 348 28.21 -4.72 4.01
CA ASP A 348 26.82 -5.18 3.86
C ASP A 348 26.67 -6.32 2.83
N ALA A 349 27.78 -6.92 2.38
CA ALA A 349 27.73 -8.05 1.45
C ALA A 349 26.91 -9.22 2.01
N GLY A 350 25.96 -9.70 1.23
CA GLY A 350 25.06 -10.77 1.63
C GLY A 350 24.59 -11.65 0.48
N ILE A 351 23.81 -12.66 0.81
CA ILE A 351 23.19 -13.57 -0.15
C ILE A 351 21.67 -13.41 -0.05
N VAL A 352 21.04 -13.20 -1.18
CA VAL A 352 19.58 -13.13 -1.33
C VAL A 352 19.06 -14.42 -1.93
N ASP A 353 18.01 -14.98 -1.36
CA ASP A 353 17.16 -15.97 -1.98
C ASP A 353 15.83 -15.31 -2.37
N GLU A 354 15.55 -15.23 -3.65
CA GLU A 354 14.35 -14.56 -4.17
C GLU A 354 13.08 -15.40 -3.98
N ILE A 355 13.21 -16.69 -3.71
CA ILE A 355 12.07 -17.60 -3.49
C ILE A 355 11.72 -17.62 -2.01
N ALA A 356 10.46 -17.35 -1.72
CA ALA A 356 9.94 -17.33 -0.36
C ALA A 356 10.08 -18.70 0.33
N ASN A 357 10.60 -18.70 1.55
CA ASN A 357 10.68 -19.87 2.42
C ASN A 357 10.25 -19.51 3.85
N PRO A 358 8.95 -19.55 4.14
CA PRO A 358 8.44 -19.21 5.47
C PRO A 358 8.68 -20.32 6.52
N ASN A 359 9.36 -21.41 6.18
CA ASN A 359 9.62 -22.50 7.13
C ASN A 359 10.61 -22.05 8.21
N ALA A 360 10.24 -22.25 9.46
CA ALA A 360 11.08 -21.90 10.60
C ALA A 360 12.34 -22.76 10.64
N ALA A 361 13.43 -22.21 11.17
CA ALA A 361 14.59 -23.01 11.54
C ALA A 361 14.23 -23.98 12.68
N SER A 362 14.76 -25.20 12.61
CA SER A 362 14.50 -26.25 13.60
C SER A 362 14.79 -25.78 15.03
N GLY A 363 13.88 -26.09 15.94
CA GLY A 363 14.00 -25.73 17.35
C GLY A 363 13.62 -24.29 17.69
N THR A 364 13.14 -23.50 16.72
CA THR A 364 12.59 -22.16 16.96
C THR A 364 11.07 -22.19 17.11
N ASN A 365 10.50 -21.08 17.58
CA ASN A 365 9.06 -20.91 17.67
C ASN A 365 8.62 -19.79 16.69
N ASN A 366 8.02 -20.17 15.56
CA ASN A 366 7.48 -19.23 14.58
C ASN A 366 8.50 -18.21 14.03
N TRP A 367 9.71 -18.60 13.77
CA TRP A 367 10.71 -17.72 13.18
C TRP A 367 10.95 -18.09 11.71
N TYR A 368 10.58 -17.18 10.80
CA TYR A 368 10.73 -17.33 9.35
C TYR A 368 11.74 -16.30 8.84
N THR A 369 12.85 -16.75 8.28
CA THR A 369 14.00 -15.90 7.96
C THR A 369 14.11 -15.51 6.49
N GLU A 370 13.43 -16.23 5.61
CA GLU A 370 13.51 -16.03 4.15
C GLU A 370 12.12 -15.75 3.59
N ASP A 371 11.50 -14.63 4.03
CA ASP A 371 10.16 -14.24 3.64
C ASP A 371 10.05 -12.71 3.50
N GLY A 372 10.20 -12.23 2.28
CA GLY A 372 10.00 -10.85 1.90
C GLY A 372 11.25 -9.97 1.81
N TYR A 373 11.07 -8.76 1.32
CA TYR A 373 12.09 -7.76 1.09
C TYR A 373 12.89 -7.45 2.36
N GLY A 374 14.23 -7.53 2.26
CA GLY A 374 15.13 -7.15 3.34
C GLY A 374 15.11 -8.04 4.58
N GLY A 375 14.55 -9.25 4.50
CA GLY A 375 14.30 -10.15 5.63
C GLY A 375 15.49 -10.58 6.49
N GLY A 376 16.74 -10.30 6.12
CA GLY A 376 17.93 -10.58 6.93
C GLY A 376 18.51 -9.37 7.65
N GLY A 377 18.02 -8.17 7.35
CA GLY A 377 18.57 -6.91 7.85
C GLY A 377 19.94 -6.57 7.27
N PHE A 378 20.24 -5.28 7.14
CA PHE A 378 21.57 -4.80 6.75
C PHE A 378 22.61 -5.28 7.74
N GLY A 379 23.78 -5.72 7.23
CA GLY A 379 24.86 -6.26 8.06
C GLY A 379 24.74 -7.74 8.40
N SER A 380 23.74 -8.44 7.89
CA SER A 380 23.68 -9.91 7.94
C SER A 380 24.36 -10.51 6.71
N PRO A 381 25.18 -11.56 6.86
CA PRO A 381 25.75 -12.27 5.71
C PRO A 381 24.70 -13.01 4.88
N VAL A 382 23.46 -13.09 5.37
CA VAL A 382 22.31 -13.68 4.67
C VAL A 382 21.18 -12.67 4.71
N TYR A 383 20.86 -12.10 3.56
CA TYR A 383 19.64 -11.33 3.37
C TYR A 383 18.51 -12.30 3.02
N GLY A 384 17.50 -12.39 3.88
CA GLY A 384 16.28 -13.05 3.48
C GLY A 384 15.61 -12.18 2.41
N GLY A 385 15.53 -12.64 1.17
CA GLY A 385 14.80 -11.98 0.09
C GLY A 385 13.37 -12.50 0.04
N GLY A 386 13.18 -13.61 -0.59
CA GLY A 386 12.02 -14.48 -0.50
C GLY A 386 10.67 -13.84 -0.77
N SER A 387 10.54 -13.02 -1.81
CA SER A 387 9.23 -12.43 -2.17
C SER A 387 8.46 -13.17 -3.26
N TYR A 388 9.01 -14.24 -3.83
CA TYR A 388 8.34 -14.98 -4.89
C TYR A 388 7.93 -16.39 -4.48
N THR A 389 6.74 -16.82 -4.88
CA THR A 389 6.28 -18.19 -4.71
C THR A 389 5.71 -18.78 -6.00
N ASN A 390 6.01 -20.05 -6.27
CA ASN A 390 5.27 -20.85 -7.24
C ASN A 390 4.12 -21.57 -6.52
N CYS A 391 3.00 -20.89 -6.35
CA CYS A 391 1.88 -21.43 -5.58
C CYS A 391 1.15 -22.60 -6.29
N SER A 392 1.45 -22.90 -7.55
CA SER A 392 0.95 -24.10 -8.21
C SER A 392 1.73 -25.36 -7.83
N ASP A 393 2.92 -25.22 -7.25
CA ASP A 393 3.75 -26.30 -6.76
C ASP A 393 3.43 -26.60 -5.30
N SER A 394 2.76 -27.71 -5.05
CA SER A 394 2.40 -28.14 -3.69
C SER A 394 3.59 -28.51 -2.81
N THR A 395 4.83 -28.45 -3.35
CA THR A 395 6.06 -28.64 -2.57
C THR A 395 6.79 -27.32 -2.28
N ALA A 396 6.32 -26.19 -2.87
CA ALA A 396 6.88 -24.87 -2.59
C ALA A 396 6.66 -24.50 -1.13
N PRO A 397 7.68 -23.98 -0.40
CA PRO A 397 7.53 -23.63 1.01
C PRO A 397 6.35 -22.67 1.26
N GLY A 398 5.53 -22.97 2.25
CA GLY A 398 4.34 -22.20 2.61
C GLY A 398 3.10 -22.45 1.73
N ALA A 399 3.26 -22.79 0.45
CA ALA A 399 2.14 -22.99 -0.47
C ALA A 399 1.15 -24.08 0.00
N PRO A 400 1.56 -25.27 0.50
CA PRO A 400 0.63 -26.30 0.94
C PRO A 400 -0.32 -25.86 2.04
N ALA A 401 0.11 -25.00 2.96
CA ALA A 401 -0.73 -24.55 4.07
C ALA A 401 -1.91 -23.69 3.57
N VAL A 402 -1.65 -22.75 2.66
CA VAL A 402 -2.68 -21.89 2.05
C VAL A 402 -3.57 -22.70 1.11
N LEU A 403 -3.00 -23.52 0.22
CA LEU A 403 -3.76 -24.34 -0.74
C LEU A 403 -4.69 -25.34 -0.03
N ASN A 404 -4.20 -25.99 1.03
CA ASN A 404 -5.02 -26.91 1.82
C ASN A 404 -6.20 -26.19 2.49
N TYR A 405 -5.98 -25.00 3.03
CA TYR A 405 -7.03 -24.19 3.60
C TYR A 405 -8.09 -23.82 2.54
N LEU A 406 -7.67 -23.26 1.40
CA LEU A 406 -8.58 -22.86 0.31
C LEU A 406 -9.41 -24.03 -0.23
N SER A 407 -8.81 -25.21 -0.38
CA SER A 407 -9.48 -26.41 -0.90
C SER A 407 -10.52 -26.99 0.05
N ASN A 408 -10.48 -26.63 1.32
CA ASN A 408 -11.43 -27.10 2.34
C ASN A 408 -12.53 -26.07 2.65
N LEU A 409 -12.53 -24.90 2.03
CA LEU A 409 -13.57 -23.90 2.22
C LEU A 409 -14.94 -24.40 1.73
N PRO A 410 -16.06 -23.94 2.32
CA PRO A 410 -17.41 -24.32 1.88
C PRO A 410 -17.71 -23.93 0.43
N THR A 411 -17.08 -22.85 -0.05
CA THR A 411 -17.11 -22.42 -1.45
C THR A 411 -15.77 -22.73 -2.09
N LEU A 412 -15.79 -23.41 -3.23
CA LEU A 412 -14.57 -23.69 -3.99
C LEU A 412 -13.91 -22.37 -4.45
N ILE A 413 -12.69 -22.15 -4.01
CA ILE A 413 -11.87 -21.01 -4.40
C ILE A 413 -10.78 -21.49 -5.37
N ASP A 414 -10.73 -20.88 -6.55
CA ASP A 414 -9.61 -21.06 -7.47
C ASP A 414 -8.39 -20.31 -6.92
N PRO A 415 -7.28 -20.97 -6.60
CA PRO A 415 -6.09 -20.30 -6.09
C PRO A 415 -5.43 -19.36 -7.10
N ARG A 416 -5.79 -19.40 -8.37
CA ARG A 416 -5.24 -18.57 -9.46
C ARG A 416 -3.72 -18.68 -9.60
N CYS A 417 -3.21 -19.88 -9.38
CA CYS A 417 -1.79 -20.22 -9.47
C CYS A 417 -1.49 -20.92 -10.79
N GLU A 418 -0.90 -20.21 -11.73
CA GLU A 418 -0.49 -20.79 -13.02
C GLU A 418 0.80 -21.61 -12.87
N PRO A 419 0.88 -22.79 -13.47
CA PRO A 419 2.09 -23.61 -13.43
C PRO A 419 3.33 -22.87 -13.97
N GLY A 420 4.43 -22.94 -13.21
CA GLY A 420 5.70 -22.31 -13.58
C GLY A 420 5.77 -20.80 -13.38
N HIS A 421 4.74 -20.18 -12.80
CA HIS A 421 4.77 -18.78 -12.45
C HIS A 421 5.19 -18.60 -10.99
N TYR A 422 6.17 -17.72 -10.76
CA TYR A 422 6.62 -17.30 -9.44
C TYR A 422 6.07 -15.92 -9.15
N TYR A 423 4.99 -15.85 -8.38
CA TYR A 423 4.25 -14.63 -8.10
C TYR A 423 4.91 -13.80 -7.02
N LEU A 424 4.92 -12.48 -7.20
CA LEU A 424 5.36 -11.52 -6.19
C LEU A 424 4.34 -11.44 -5.06
N LEU A 425 4.80 -11.56 -3.81
CA LEU A 425 3.96 -11.57 -2.61
C LEU A 425 4.07 -10.29 -1.78
N ASN A 426 5.22 -9.62 -1.82
CA ASN A 426 5.56 -8.49 -0.95
C ASN A 426 6.17 -7.33 -1.77
N ASN A 427 7.18 -6.68 -1.21
CA ASN A 427 7.81 -5.49 -1.78
C ASN A 427 9.07 -5.84 -2.54
N TYR A 428 9.14 -5.40 -3.80
CA TYR A 428 10.37 -5.35 -4.57
C TYR A 428 10.37 -4.10 -5.45
N ASN A 429 11.54 -3.61 -5.81
CA ASN A 429 11.68 -2.46 -6.69
C ASN A 429 11.12 -2.73 -8.08
N PRO A 430 10.53 -1.74 -8.75
CA PRO A 430 10.01 -1.92 -10.10
C PRO A 430 11.13 -2.13 -11.12
N GLY A 431 10.81 -2.86 -12.20
CA GLY A 431 11.74 -3.19 -13.29
C GLY A 431 12.20 -2.02 -14.13
N TYR A 432 11.58 -0.85 -13.95
CA TYR A 432 11.97 0.39 -14.62
C TYR A 432 12.16 1.52 -13.59
N PHE A 433 13.21 2.31 -13.79
CA PHE A 433 13.31 3.62 -13.15
C PHE A 433 12.28 4.60 -13.75
N GLY A 434 11.99 5.68 -13.03
CA GLY A 434 11.03 6.70 -13.49
C GLY A 434 11.34 7.33 -14.85
N ASP A 435 12.62 7.36 -15.24
CA ASP A 435 13.07 7.82 -16.55
C ASP A 435 12.85 6.80 -17.70
N GLY A 436 12.38 5.59 -17.36
CA GLY A 436 12.14 4.48 -18.29
C GLY A 436 13.36 3.62 -18.58
N SER A 437 14.52 3.91 -17.98
CA SER A 437 15.65 2.98 -18.06
C SER A 437 15.32 1.69 -17.28
N ASN A 438 15.83 0.56 -17.79
CA ASN A 438 15.54 -0.74 -17.21
C ASN A 438 16.39 -0.96 -15.95
N ALA A 439 15.74 -1.04 -14.80
CA ALA A 439 16.40 -1.25 -13.51
C ALA A 439 16.84 -2.71 -13.33
N TYR A 440 16.09 -3.67 -13.87
CA TYR A 440 16.42 -5.10 -13.78
C TYR A 440 17.71 -5.47 -14.50
N THR A 441 18.02 -4.79 -15.61
CA THR A 441 19.25 -5.02 -16.38
C THR A 441 20.35 -3.99 -16.07
N ASP A 442 20.17 -3.15 -15.07
CA ASP A 442 21.18 -2.19 -14.66
C ASP A 442 22.40 -2.92 -14.08
N ASN A 443 23.59 -2.49 -14.48
CA ASN A 443 24.84 -3.11 -14.01
C ASN A 443 25.18 -2.74 -12.55
N ASN A 444 24.47 -1.81 -11.95
CA ASN A 444 24.67 -1.39 -10.57
C ASN A 444 23.83 -2.23 -9.61
N ILE A 445 24.12 -3.53 -9.56
CA ILE A 445 23.39 -4.51 -8.76
C ILE A 445 23.35 -4.15 -7.26
N ASP A 446 24.32 -3.40 -6.75
CA ASP A 446 24.32 -3.01 -5.34
C ASP A 446 23.28 -1.91 -5.03
N ASN A 447 22.82 -1.17 -6.04
CA ASN A 447 21.74 -0.19 -5.92
C ASN A 447 20.41 -0.66 -6.54
N THR A 448 20.38 -1.85 -7.11
CA THR A 448 19.18 -2.46 -7.71
C THR A 448 18.91 -3.89 -7.22
N PRO A 449 19.22 -4.24 -5.96
CA PRO A 449 18.80 -5.53 -5.42
C PRO A 449 17.28 -5.57 -5.31
N PHE A 450 16.71 -6.75 -5.26
CA PHE A 450 15.26 -6.95 -5.09
C PHE A 450 14.43 -6.20 -6.14
N THR A 451 14.79 -6.35 -7.41
CA THR A 451 14.09 -5.72 -8.53
C THR A 451 13.23 -6.74 -9.27
N VAL A 452 11.96 -6.43 -9.45
CA VAL A 452 11.03 -7.22 -10.26
C VAL A 452 11.38 -7.04 -11.73
N PRO A 453 11.59 -8.12 -12.52
CA PRO A 453 11.74 -7.97 -13.96
C PRO A 453 10.54 -7.26 -14.60
N PRO A 454 10.71 -6.54 -15.71
CA PRO A 454 9.63 -5.90 -16.44
C PRO A 454 8.43 -6.80 -16.66
N SER A 455 7.22 -6.33 -16.31
CA SER A 455 5.98 -7.08 -16.42
C SER A 455 5.24 -6.77 -17.72
N SER A 456 4.66 -7.81 -18.32
CA SER A 456 3.74 -7.70 -19.46
C SER A 456 2.26 -7.84 -19.05
N VAL A 457 1.97 -7.94 -17.76
CA VAL A 457 0.60 -8.02 -17.26
C VAL A 457 -0.13 -6.71 -17.61
N ARG A 458 -1.31 -6.87 -18.23
CA ARG A 458 -2.16 -5.73 -18.63
C ARG A 458 -2.61 -4.97 -17.38
N ASN A 459 -2.59 -3.65 -17.46
CA ASN A 459 -2.97 -2.76 -16.38
C ASN A 459 -4.05 -1.77 -16.80
N ILE A 460 -4.58 -1.03 -15.83
CA ILE A 460 -5.65 -0.05 -16.08
C ILE A 460 -5.21 1.06 -17.06
N GLY A 461 -3.94 1.43 -17.09
CA GLY A 461 -3.42 2.42 -18.05
C GLY A 461 -3.56 1.97 -19.50
N ASP A 462 -3.32 0.68 -19.78
CA ASP A 462 -3.54 0.10 -21.12
C ASP A 462 -5.00 0.22 -21.55
N ALA A 463 -5.92 -0.10 -20.66
CA ALA A 463 -7.35 -0.05 -20.92
C ALA A 463 -7.85 1.40 -21.10
N LEU A 464 -7.34 2.35 -20.31
CA LEU A 464 -7.66 3.77 -20.44
C LEU A 464 -7.12 4.37 -21.76
N LEU A 465 -5.90 3.99 -22.17
CA LEU A 465 -5.34 4.40 -23.46
C LEU A 465 -6.20 3.91 -24.64
N GLU A 466 -6.63 2.65 -24.63
CA GLU A 466 -7.49 2.07 -25.67
C GLU A 466 -8.86 2.78 -25.76
N LYS A 467 -9.38 3.25 -24.63
CA LYS A 467 -10.64 3.98 -24.55
C LYS A 467 -10.50 5.49 -24.77
N ASN A 468 -9.28 5.99 -24.95
CA ASN A 468 -8.96 7.42 -25.00
C ASN A 468 -9.46 8.18 -23.74
N VAL A 469 -9.37 7.56 -22.58
CA VAL A 469 -9.62 8.18 -21.29
C VAL A 469 -8.29 8.69 -20.75
N SER A 470 -8.21 9.99 -20.44
CA SER A 470 -6.99 10.58 -19.89
C SER A 470 -6.74 10.10 -18.45
N PHE A 471 -5.49 9.82 -18.12
CA PHE A 471 -5.11 9.42 -16.77
C PHE A 471 -3.71 9.90 -16.41
N ALA A 472 -3.38 9.91 -15.12
CA ALA A 472 -2.02 10.05 -14.64
C ALA A 472 -1.83 9.37 -13.27
N TYR A 473 -0.60 9.01 -12.98
CA TYR A 473 -0.11 8.69 -11.65
C TYR A 473 0.70 9.88 -11.15
N PHE A 474 0.28 10.47 -10.05
CA PHE A 474 0.94 11.59 -9.40
C PHE A 474 1.63 11.09 -8.13
N GLY A 475 2.92 10.86 -8.23
CA GLY A 475 3.74 10.50 -7.07
C GLY A 475 4.38 11.74 -6.47
N ASP A 476 4.19 11.95 -5.19
CA ASP A 476 4.82 13.05 -4.49
C ASP A 476 6.35 12.89 -4.50
N GLN A 477 7.08 13.96 -4.84
CA GLN A 477 8.52 14.01 -5.04
C GLN A 477 9.07 13.15 -6.21
N PHE A 478 8.23 12.82 -7.18
CA PHE A 478 8.67 12.10 -8.38
C PHE A 478 9.77 12.82 -9.16
N ASN A 479 9.75 14.16 -9.20
CA ASN A 479 10.80 14.95 -9.86
C ASN A 479 12.15 14.83 -9.16
N ALA A 480 12.17 14.70 -7.83
CA ALA A 480 13.39 14.45 -7.07
C ALA A 480 13.94 13.06 -7.39
N TYR A 481 13.07 12.05 -7.42
CA TYR A 481 13.42 10.68 -7.81
C TYR A 481 13.99 10.59 -9.23
N LEU A 482 13.47 11.33 -10.21
CA LEU A 482 14.04 11.38 -11.55
C LEU A 482 15.50 11.89 -11.57
N SER A 483 15.88 12.69 -10.58
CA SER A 483 17.25 13.20 -10.42
C SER A 483 18.13 12.26 -9.58
N ASP A 484 17.54 11.35 -8.82
CA ASP A 484 18.21 10.41 -7.90
C ASP A 484 17.61 9.00 -8.03
N LYS A 485 17.67 8.44 -9.22
CA LYS A 485 16.99 7.17 -9.56
C LYS A 485 17.33 5.97 -8.65
N TYR A 486 18.48 6.00 -7.99
CA TYR A 486 18.89 4.98 -7.01
C TYR A 486 18.49 5.33 -5.56
N GLN A 487 17.80 6.44 -5.36
CA GLN A 487 17.37 6.94 -4.06
C GLN A 487 18.51 7.04 -3.01
N LEU A 488 19.69 7.47 -3.44
CA LEU A 488 20.86 7.62 -2.57
C LEU A 488 20.72 8.78 -1.58
N ASN A 489 19.85 9.76 -1.89
CA ASN A 489 19.54 10.92 -1.05
C ASN A 489 18.17 10.77 -0.36
N PHE A 490 17.64 9.56 -0.26
CA PHE A 490 16.40 9.30 0.44
C PHE A 490 16.46 9.85 1.87
N GLY A 491 15.48 10.66 2.26
CA GLY A 491 15.43 11.28 3.57
C GLY A 491 16.28 12.53 3.80
N ALA A 492 17.01 13.06 2.80
CA ALA A 492 17.83 14.25 2.97
C ALA A 492 16.99 15.52 3.18
N VAL A 493 16.93 16.00 4.42
CA VAL A 493 16.10 17.14 4.83
C VAL A 493 16.61 18.47 4.28
N GLY A 494 15.70 19.32 3.80
CA GLY A 494 15.99 20.68 3.35
C GLY A 494 16.68 20.79 2.00
N SER A 495 16.78 19.67 1.30
CA SER A 495 17.09 19.60 -0.13
C SER A 495 15.86 19.02 -0.86
N THR A 496 15.93 18.91 -2.17
CA THR A 496 15.00 18.07 -2.94
C THR A 496 15.28 16.61 -2.60
N SER A 497 14.86 16.22 -1.39
CA SER A 497 15.04 14.84 -0.93
C SER A 497 14.08 13.95 -1.67
N ASP A 498 14.53 12.75 -1.98
CA ASP A 498 13.71 11.76 -2.61
C ASP A 498 13.00 10.92 -1.55
N GLN A 499 11.73 11.23 -1.31
CA GLN A 499 10.80 10.44 -0.48
C GLN A 499 9.72 9.78 -1.32
N TYR A 500 9.95 9.69 -2.62
CA TYR A 500 9.05 9.06 -3.55
C TYR A 500 8.96 7.55 -3.31
N CYS A 501 7.73 7.03 -3.22
CA CYS A 501 7.50 5.59 -3.15
C CYS A 501 7.57 4.95 -4.54
N ASN A 502 8.73 4.46 -4.94
CA ASN A 502 8.91 3.82 -6.24
C ASN A 502 8.13 2.49 -6.35
N ILE A 503 8.08 1.70 -5.27
CA ILE A 503 7.35 0.42 -5.22
C ILE A 503 5.83 0.61 -5.25
N CYS A 504 5.32 1.81 -4.96
CA CYS A 504 3.90 2.13 -5.00
C CYS A 504 3.39 2.41 -6.41
N ASN A 505 4.26 2.77 -7.35
CA ASN A 505 3.85 3.11 -8.70
C ASN A 505 3.76 1.86 -9.58
N PHE A 506 2.57 1.27 -9.64
CA PHE A 506 2.32 0.06 -10.41
C PHE A 506 2.61 0.21 -11.92
N PHE A 507 2.61 1.41 -12.49
CA PHE A 507 3.02 1.63 -13.87
C PHE A 507 4.52 1.43 -14.09
N GLN A 508 5.37 1.66 -13.06
CA GLN A 508 6.82 1.44 -13.20
C GLN A 508 7.21 -0.04 -13.34
N TYR A 509 6.29 -0.97 -13.06
CA TYR A 509 6.49 -2.39 -13.36
C TYR A 509 6.14 -2.75 -14.81
N SER A 510 5.37 -1.92 -15.50
CA SER A 510 4.72 -2.23 -16.78
C SER A 510 5.58 -1.88 -17.99
N THR A 511 5.83 -2.86 -18.84
CA THR A 511 6.54 -2.66 -20.11
C THR A 511 5.77 -1.74 -21.06
N SER A 512 4.44 -1.86 -21.15
CA SER A 512 3.61 -1.08 -22.08
C SER A 512 3.66 0.41 -21.79
N ILE A 513 3.72 0.80 -20.53
CA ILE A 513 3.78 2.21 -20.11
C ILE A 513 5.23 2.73 -20.17
N MET A 514 6.18 1.98 -19.60
CA MET A 514 7.53 2.50 -19.34
C MET A 514 8.42 2.58 -20.56
N THR A 515 8.27 1.68 -21.53
CA THR A 515 9.10 1.69 -22.75
C THR A 515 8.68 2.75 -23.76
N ASN A 516 7.47 3.26 -23.66
CA ASN A 516 6.99 4.35 -24.53
C ASN A 516 7.21 5.71 -23.86
N ALA A 517 8.24 6.45 -24.29
CA ALA A 517 8.61 7.72 -23.68
C ALA A 517 7.48 8.77 -23.70
N ALA A 518 6.67 8.81 -24.77
CA ALA A 518 5.55 9.74 -24.87
C ALA A 518 4.43 9.40 -23.87
N VAL A 519 4.09 8.12 -23.75
CA VAL A 519 3.11 7.64 -22.77
C VAL A 519 3.63 7.88 -21.35
N ARG A 520 4.83 7.43 -21.05
CA ARG A 520 5.43 7.61 -19.72
C ARG A 520 5.42 9.06 -19.26
N THR A 521 5.94 9.97 -20.07
CA THR A 521 6.03 11.41 -19.73
C THR A 521 4.66 12.07 -19.59
N ALA A 522 3.66 11.60 -20.34
CA ALA A 522 2.31 12.12 -20.23
C ALA A 522 1.58 11.67 -18.97
N HIS A 523 1.90 10.49 -18.45
CA HIS A 523 1.10 9.81 -17.43
C HIS A 523 1.79 9.62 -16.07
N LEU A 524 3.13 9.72 -15.97
CA LEU A 524 3.86 9.70 -14.69
C LEU A 524 4.29 11.12 -14.36
N LYS A 525 3.81 11.64 -13.24
CA LYS A 525 3.94 13.06 -12.87
C LYS A 525 4.20 13.23 -11.38
N ASP A 526 4.64 14.42 -11.03
CA ASP A 526 4.76 14.86 -9.63
C ASP A 526 3.45 15.46 -9.13
N THR A 527 3.22 15.47 -7.81
CA THR A 527 2.06 16.15 -7.18
C THR A 527 2.03 17.66 -7.43
N ILE A 528 3.18 18.28 -7.72
CA ILE A 528 3.24 19.68 -8.18
C ILE A 528 2.41 19.87 -9.46
N ASP A 529 2.45 18.90 -10.38
CA ASP A 529 1.63 18.93 -11.60
C ASP A 529 0.15 18.70 -11.26
N LEU A 530 -0.16 17.81 -10.31
CA LEU A 530 -1.54 17.60 -9.82
C LEU A 530 -2.17 18.93 -9.37
N TYR A 531 -1.51 19.67 -8.48
CA TYR A 531 -2.04 20.94 -7.97
C TYR A 531 -2.21 21.99 -9.08
N LYS A 532 -1.27 22.03 -10.02
CA LYS A 532 -1.36 22.91 -11.20
C LYS A 532 -2.53 22.53 -12.10
N GLU A 533 -2.74 21.25 -12.34
CA GLU A 533 -3.83 20.75 -13.22
C GLU A 533 -5.21 20.92 -12.57
N ILE A 534 -5.34 20.71 -11.25
CA ILE A 534 -6.56 21.04 -10.49
C ILE A 534 -6.88 22.53 -10.62
N LYS A 535 -5.90 23.40 -10.37
CA LYS A 535 -6.08 24.85 -10.44
C LYS A 535 -6.51 25.33 -11.83
N ASN A 536 -5.94 24.72 -12.87
CA ASN A 536 -6.21 25.10 -14.26
C ASN A 536 -7.47 24.43 -14.84
N GLY A 537 -8.08 23.47 -14.13
CA GLY A 537 -9.21 22.67 -14.65
C GLY A 537 -8.79 21.73 -15.79
N THR A 538 -7.57 21.24 -15.76
CA THR A 538 -7.01 20.33 -16.79
C THR A 538 -6.67 18.95 -16.23
N LEU A 539 -7.23 18.61 -15.05
CA LEU A 539 -7.01 17.32 -14.39
C LEU A 539 -7.42 16.17 -15.34
N PRO A 540 -6.63 15.08 -15.43
CA PRO A 540 -7.03 13.88 -16.15
C PRO A 540 -8.33 13.27 -15.62
N ALA A 541 -9.01 12.49 -16.45
CA ALA A 541 -10.24 11.79 -16.05
C ALA A 541 -9.99 10.77 -14.92
N VAL A 542 -8.83 10.12 -14.89
CA VAL A 542 -8.44 9.20 -13.81
C VAL A 542 -7.06 9.60 -13.27
N SER A 543 -6.98 9.83 -11.98
CA SER A 543 -5.77 10.26 -11.27
C SER A 543 -5.49 9.37 -10.07
N PHE A 544 -4.37 8.66 -10.07
CA PHE A 544 -3.86 7.97 -8.89
C PHE A 544 -2.85 8.87 -8.19
N VAL A 545 -2.96 9.03 -6.89
CA VAL A 545 -2.16 9.99 -6.12
C VAL A 545 -1.53 9.28 -4.91
N LYS A 546 -0.21 9.29 -4.84
CA LYS A 546 0.54 8.72 -3.72
C LYS A 546 1.37 9.80 -3.04
N PRO A 547 1.12 10.09 -1.76
CA PRO A 547 1.96 10.99 -0.98
C PRO A 547 3.38 10.44 -0.79
N SER A 548 4.30 11.32 -0.46
CA SER A 548 5.68 10.98 -0.08
C SER A 548 5.73 10.25 1.26
N GLY A 549 6.84 9.58 1.55
CA GLY A 549 7.07 8.91 2.84
C GLY A 549 7.01 9.84 4.06
N TRP A 550 7.10 11.17 3.87
CA TRP A 550 6.89 12.14 4.95
C TRP A 550 5.43 12.22 5.40
N VAL A 551 4.46 12.06 4.48
CA VAL A 551 3.07 12.44 4.70
C VAL A 551 2.05 11.37 4.27
N ASP A 552 2.48 10.13 4.07
CA ASP A 552 1.62 9.02 3.63
C ASP A 552 0.87 8.30 4.75
N GLY A 553 1.16 8.60 6.00
CA GLY A 553 0.52 7.97 7.15
C GLY A 553 1.19 6.69 7.63
N HIS A 554 2.28 6.23 6.98
CA HIS A 554 2.98 4.99 7.34
C HIS A 554 3.46 5.01 8.80
N PRO A 555 3.18 3.97 9.61
CA PRO A 555 3.72 3.86 10.96
C PRO A 555 5.26 3.95 10.94
N ALA A 556 5.85 4.49 11.98
CA ALA A 556 7.28 4.70 12.18
C ALA A 556 7.91 5.80 11.29
N SER A 557 7.46 6.03 10.08
CA SER A 557 8.03 7.02 9.16
C SER A 557 7.15 8.25 8.94
N SER A 558 5.84 8.11 9.09
CA SER A 558 4.84 9.17 8.96
C SER A 558 3.79 9.07 10.06
N LYS A 559 2.72 9.88 9.97
CA LYS A 559 1.63 9.94 10.94
C LYS A 559 0.29 10.13 10.23
N VAL A 560 -0.79 9.73 10.88
CA VAL A 560 -2.15 9.84 10.31
C VAL A 560 -2.55 11.29 10.07
N ASP A 561 -2.21 12.20 10.99
CA ASP A 561 -2.51 13.64 10.84
C ASP A 561 -1.80 14.27 9.63
N LEU A 562 -0.60 13.81 9.28
CA LEU A 562 0.10 14.25 8.06
C LEU A 562 -0.64 13.78 6.81
N PHE A 563 -1.12 12.53 6.78
CA PHE A 563 -1.96 12.05 5.70
C PHE A 563 -3.29 12.82 5.60
N GLU A 564 -3.93 13.11 6.74
CA GLU A 564 -5.11 13.99 6.79
C GLU A 564 -4.83 15.35 6.16
N GLY A 565 -3.67 15.95 6.45
CA GLY A 565 -3.24 17.23 5.88
C GLY A 565 -3.04 17.18 4.36
N PHE A 566 -2.49 16.09 3.86
CA PHE A 566 -2.32 15.83 2.42
C PHE A 566 -3.68 15.66 1.73
N VAL A 567 -4.54 14.81 2.24
CA VAL A 567 -5.91 14.60 1.74
C VAL A 567 -6.68 15.92 1.74
N LYS A 568 -6.61 16.68 2.84
CA LYS A 568 -7.30 17.96 2.98
C LYS A 568 -6.90 18.95 1.91
N LYS A 569 -5.60 19.06 1.62
CA LYS A 569 -5.11 19.98 0.59
C LYS A 569 -5.72 19.66 -0.78
N ILE A 570 -5.76 18.39 -1.18
CA ILE A 570 -6.32 18.00 -2.47
C ILE A 570 -7.82 18.28 -2.54
N ILE A 571 -8.56 17.95 -1.48
CA ILE A 571 -10.02 18.20 -1.42
C ILE A 571 -10.31 19.70 -1.49
N ASP A 572 -9.61 20.51 -0.70
CA ASP A 572 -9.78 21.97 -0.69
C ASP A 572 -9.49 22.57 -2.08
N ASP A 573 -8.40 22.13 -2.73
CA ASP A 573 -8.01 22.60 -4.06
C ASP A 573 -9.04 22.22 -5.13
N VAL A 574 -9.60 20.99 -5.09
CA VAL A 574 -10.65 20.53 -6.02
C VAL A 574 -11.95 21.31 -5.77
N GLN A 575 -12.36 21.50 -4.52
CA GLN A 575 -13.58 22.26 -4.18
C GLN A 575 -13.46 23.75 -4.50
N ALA A 576 -12.25 24.30 -4.49
CA ALA A 576 -11.99 25.67 -4.91
C ALA A 576 -12.20 25.88 -6.43
N ASN A 577 -12.30 24.80 -7.22
CA ASN A 577 -12.65 24.83 -8.64
C ASN A 577 -14.06 24.23 -8.84
N PRO A 578 -15.16 25.05 -8.83
CA PRO A 578 -16.53 24.54 -8.86
C PRO A 578 -16.87 23.70 -10.11
N ALA A 579 -16.24 23.99 -11.26
CA ALA A 579 -16.48 23.24 -12.48
C ALA A 579 -15.89 21.82 -12.39
N LEU A 580 -14.71 21.68 -11.78
CA LEU A 580 -14.08 20.40 -11.54
C LEU A 580 -14.83 19.63 -10.44
N TRP A 581 -15.12 20.28 -9.31
CA TRP A 581 -15.86 19.69 -8.19
C TRP A 581 -17.19 19.07 -8.62
N ALA A 582 -17.94 19.76 -9.49
CA ALA A 582 -19.27 19.33 -9.93
C ALA A 582 -19.30 17.95 -10.63
N SER A 583 -18.15 17.39 -11.00
CA SER A 583 -18.07 16.09 -11.69
C SER A 583 -16.95 15.17 -11.16
N THR A 584 -16.47 15.43 -9.94
CA THR A 584 -15.34 14.69 -9.35
C THR A 584 -15.80 13.73 -8.25
N ALA A 585 -15.19 12.54 -8.23
CA ALA A 585 -15.19 11.63 -7.11
C ALA A 585 -13.75 11.41 -6.62
N ILE A 586 -13.53 11.57 -5.31
CA ILE A 586 -12.24 11.36 -4.65
C ILE A 586 -12.36 10.15 -3.73
N PHE A 587 -11.63 9.09 -4.06
CA PHE A 587 -11.49 7.88 -3.25
C PHE A 587 -10.24 8.03 -2.38
N ILE A 588 -10.38 7.82 -1.07
CA ILE A 588 -9.30 7.92 -0.09
C ILE A 588 -9.19 6.58 0.60
N THR A 589 -8.08 5.91 0.42
CA THR A 589 -7.83 4.58 0.98
C THR A 589 -6.38 4.42 1.43
N PHE A 590 -6.04 3.23 1.91
CA PHE A 590 -4.70 2.80 2.26
C PHE A 590 -4.31 1.60 1.40
N ASP A 591 -3.02 1.35 1.27
CA ASP A 591 -2.50 0.23 0.48
C ASP A 591 -2.72 -1.12 1.17
N GLU A 592 -2.50 -1.16 2.49
CA GLU A 592 -2.68 -2.36 3.31
C GLU A 592 -2.95 -2.02 4.78
N GLY A 593 -3.28 -3.03 5.58
CA GLY A 593 -3.53 -2.88 7.01
C GLY A 593 -2.27 -2.73 7.86
N GLY A 594 -1.07 -2.96 7.28
CA GLY A 594 0.21 -2.75 7.96
C GLY A 594 0.41 -3.63 9.20
N GLY A 595 -0.19 -4.81 9.25
CA GLY A 595 -0.09 -5.71 10.40
C GLY A 595 -0.93 -5.30 11.61
N TYR A 596 -1.74 -4.25 11.53
CA TYR A 596 -2.69 -3.89 12.56
C TYR A 596 -3.91 -4.80 12.58
N TYR A 597 -4.44 -5.02 13.77
CA TYR A 597 -5.63 -5.82 14.01
C TYR A 597 -6.88 -5.19 13.36
N ASP A 598 -7.74 -6.06 12.86
CA ASP A 598 -9.09 -5.72 12.41
C ASP A 598 -10.07 -6.83 12.76
N SER A 599 -11.30 -6.47 13.11
CA SER A 599 -12.32 -7.42 13.56
C SER A 599 -13.30 -7.83 12.46
N GLY A 600 -13.10 -7.38 11.21
CA GLY A 600 -13.99 -7.65 10.10
C GLY A 600 -13.91 -9.08 9.55
N TYR A 601 -14.95 -9.47 8.81
CA TYR A 601 -14.95 -10.71 8.04
C TYR A 601 -13.97 -10.61 6.86
N ILE A 602 -13.18 -11.64 6.63
CA ILE A 602 -12.25 -11.73 5.48
C ILE A 602 -12.78 -12.78 4.51
N GLN A 603 -12.96 -12.41 3.23
CA GLN A 603 -13.30 -13.33 2.15
C GLN A 603 -12.02 -13.74 1.43
N PRO A 604 -11.55 -14.99 1.52
CA PRO A 604 -10.48 -15.46 0.64
C PRO A 604 -10.98 -15.48 -0.82
N LEU A 605 -10.30 -14.81 -1.71
CA LEU A 605 -10.66 -14.73 -3.13
C LEU A 605 -9.83 -15.68 -4.00
N ASP A 606 -8.58 -15.88 -3.62
CA ASP A 606 -7.60 -16.76 -4.26
C ASP A 606 -6.43 -17.02 -3.29
N TYR A 607 -5.29 -17.48 -3.80
CA TYR A 607 -4.07 -17.71 -3.00
C TYR A 607 -3.55 -16.46 -2.30
N PHE A 608 -3.76 -15.28 -2.89
CA PHE A 608 -3.20 -14.01 -2.41
C PHE A 608 -4.04 -13.37 -1.28
N GLY A 609 -5.21 -13.83 -1.02
CA GLY A 609 -6.09 -13.31 0.04
C GLY A 609 -7.46 -12.92 -0.54
N ASP A 610 -8.20 -12.02 0.08
CA ASP A 610 -7.93 -10.73 0.75
C ASP A 610 -7.36 -10.80 2.18
N GLY A 611 -6.93 -9.62 2.65
CA GLY A 611 -6.52 -9.41 4.02
C GLY A 611 -7.54 -8.62 4.86
N THR A 612 -7.04 -7.96 5.89
CA THR A 612 -7.82 -7.13 6.81
C THR A 612 -8.52 -5.97 6.09
N ARG A 613 -9.59 -5.47 6.69
CA ARG A 613 -10.22 -4.23 6.20
C ARG A 613 -9.26 -3.05 6.34
N ILE A 614 -9.34 -2.17 5.36
CA ILE A 614 -8.69 -0.87 5.32
C ILE A 614 -9.74 0.21 5.10
N PRO A 615 -9.53 1.45 5.52
CA PRO A 615 -10.49 2.54 5.29
C PRO A 615 -10.70 2.82 3.81
N LEU A 616 -11.96 3.06 3.43
CA LEU A 616 -12.31 3.69 2.16
C LEU A 616 -13.32 4.80 2.42
N LEU A 617 -12.93 6.03 2.08
CA LEU A 617 -13.79 7.21 2.09
C LEU A 617 -14.00 7.71 0.66
N VAL A 618 -15.20 8.15 0.34
CA VAL A 618 -15.51 8.69 -0.99
C VAL A 618 -16.13 10.06 -0.88
N VAL A 619 -15.41 11.07 -1.39
CA VAL A 619 -15.77 12.48 -1.34
C VAL A 619 -16.22 12.94 -2.71
N SER A 620 -17.49 13.29 -2.85
CA SER A 620 -18.09 13.71 -4.11
C SER A 620 -19.38 14.52 -3.85
N PRO A 621 -19.79 15.43 -4.74
CA PRO A 621 -21.11 16.04 -4.64
C PRO A 621 -22.26 15.03 -4.84
N PHE A 622 -21.96 13.81 -5.27
CA PHE A 622 -22.93 12.72 -5.51
C PHE A 622 -22.98 11.69 -4.40
N THR A 623 -22.19 11.79 -3.34
CA THR A 623 -22.31 10.93 -2.17
C THR A 623 -23.39 11.45 -1.21
N LYS A 624 -24.03 10.52 -0.52
CA LYS A 624 -24.95 10.88 0.57
C LYS A 624 -24.15 11.05 1.87
N ALA A 625 -24.36 12.14 2.56
CA ALA A 625 -23.68 12.42 3.83
C ALA A 625 -23.88 11.29 4.85
N GLY A 626 -22.78 10.81 5.42
CA GLY A 626 -22.73 9.76 6.43
C GLY A 626 -23.15 8.37 5.96
N HIS A 627 -23.32 8.15 4.66
CA HIS A 627 -23.66 6.83 4.12
C HIS A 627 -22.52 5.82 4.28
N ILE A 628 -22.85 4.61 4.72
CA ILE A 628 -21.90 3.52 4.93
C ILE A 628 -22.30 2.32 4.06
N SER A 629 -21.43 1.95 3.13
CA SER A 629 -21.57 0.70 2.37
C SER A 629 -21.01 -0.47 3.16
N HIS A 630 -21.80 -1.56 3.22
CA HIS A 630 -21.40 -2.85 3.81
C HIS A 630 -21.05 -3.89 2.76
N SER A 631 -21.08 -3.52 1.48
CA SER A 631 -20.78 -4.42 0.37
C SER A 631 -19.31 -4.79 0.38
N TYR A 632 -19.00 -6.09 0.21
CA TYR A 632 -17.63 -6.57 0.23
C TYR A 632 -16.84 -6.04 -0.97
N ALA A 633 -15.74 -5.35 -0.70
CA ALA A 633 -14.92 -4.68 -1.70
C ALA A 633 -13.43 -4.77 -1.33
N ASP A 634 -12.56 -4.60 -2.32
CA ASP A 634 -11.10 -4.49 -2.16
C ASP A 634 -10.53 -3.42 -3.12
N HIS A 635 -9.20 -3.36 -3.25
CA HIS A 635 -8.53 -2.45 -4.18
C HIS A 635 -9.02 -2.59 -5.63
N VAL A 636 -9.37 -3.79 -6.07
CA VAL A 636 -9.84 -4.05 -7.43
C VAL A 636 -11.26 -3.48 -7.68
N SER A 637 -12.00 -3.23 -6.62
CA SER A 637 -13.30 -2.54 -6.72
C SER A 637 -13.18 -1.12 -7.30
N ILE A 638 -12.04 -0.45 -7.10
CA ILE A 638 -11.76 0.84 -7.75
C ILE A 638 -11.60 0.66 -9.27
N LEU A 639 -10.95 -0.41 -9.72
CA LEU A 639 -10.88 -0.75 -11.15
C LEU A 639 -12.28 -0.99 -11.71
N LYS A 640 -13.11 -1.80 -11.03
CA LYS A 640 -14.50 -2.07 -11.42
C LYS A 640 -15.33 -0.79 -11.49
N PHE A 641 -15.12 0.17 -10.58
CA PHE A 641 -15.76 1.48 -10.66
C PHE A 641 -15.37 2.24 -11.93
N ILE A 642 -14.07 2.33 -12.21
CA ILE A 642 -13.53 2.99 -13.41
C ILE A 642 -14.06 2.30 -14.67
N GLU A 643 -13.98 0.98 -14.73
CA GLU A 643 -14.44 0.16 -15.85
C GLU A 643 -15.94 0.38 -16.14
N ARG A 644 -16.78 0.29 -15.11
CA ARG A 644 -18.21 0.54 -15.23
C ARG A 644 -18.50 1.96 -15.68
N ASN A 645 -17.78 2.95 -15.13
CA ASN A 645 -18.03 4.36 -15.44
C ASN A 645 -17.68 4.73 -16.88
N TRP A 646 -16.62 4.16 -17.46
CA TRP A 646 -16.21 4.44 -18.85
C TRP A 646 -16.54 3.32 -19.85
N GLY A 647 -17.29 2.30 -19.44
CA GLY A 647 -17.65 1.18 -20.30
C GLY A 647 -16.42 0.40 -20.78
N ILE A 648 -15.46 0.18 -19.90
CA ILE A 648 -14.26 -0.63 -20.10
C ILE A 648 -14.60 -2.06 -19.70
N ALA A 649 -14.12 -3.04 -20.46
CA ALA A 649 -14.22 -4.44 -20.08
C ALA A 649 -13.13 -4.78 -19.02
N PRO A 650 -13.32 -5.84 -18.23
CA PRO A 650 -12.29 -6.32 -17.31
C PRO A 650 -10.93 -6.47 -17.97
N LEU A 651 -9.86 -6.20 -17.21
CA LEU A 651 -8.50 -6.08 -17.74
C LEU A 651 -8.02 -7.35 -18.44
N THR A 652 -8.23 -8.50 -17.80
CA THR A 652 -7.89 -9.82 -18.37
C THR A 652 -8.95 -10.85 -18.00
N GLY A 653 -8.93 -12.03 -18.60
CA GLY A 653 -9.81 -13.13 -18.19
C GLY A 653 -9.47 -13.70 -16.79
N ARG A 654 -8.31 -13.34 -16.24
CA ARG A 654 -7.79 -13.82 -14.97
C ARG A 654 -7.91 -12.78 -13.84
N SER A 655 -7.96 -11.48 -14.15
CA SER A 655 -8.00 -10.43 -13.15
C SER A 655 -9.28 -10.46 -12.30
N ARG A 656 -9.20 -10.01 -11.04
CA ARG A 656 -10.31 -10.06 -10.06
C ARG A 656 -11.49 -9.14 -10.39
N ASP A 657 -11.31 -8.17 -11.26
CA ASP A 657 -12.37 -7.30 -11.78
C ASP A 657 -13.48 -8.07 -12.53
N ASN A 658 -13.23 -9.33 -12.89
CA ASN A 658 -14.23 -10.27 -13.40
C ASN A 658 -15.19 -10.82 -12.32
N PHE A 659 -14.88 -10.67 -11.04
CA PHE A 659 -15.78 -11.20 -10.00
C PHE A 659 -17.12 -10.46 -10.02
N PRO A 660 -18.23 -11.18 -9.78
CA PRO A 660 -19.56 -10.57 -9.71
C PRO A 660 -19.67 -9.64 -8.51
N ASN A 661 -20.59 -8.68 -8.57
CA ASN A 661 -20.93 -7.89 -7.39
C ASN A 661 -21.54 -8.78 -6.30
N PRO A 662 -21.28 -8.47 -5.01
CA PRO A 662 -21.81 -9.22 -3.88
C PRO A 662 -23.34 -9.28 -3.86
N LYS A 663 -23.87 -10.45 -3.51
CA LYS A 663 -25.29 -10.61 -3.17
C LYS A 663 -25.36 -10.89 -1.68
N THR A 664 -25.91 -9.96 -0.92
CA THR A 664 -26.00 -10.03 0.53
C THR A 664 -27.47 -10.06 0.99
N SER A 665 -27.68 -10.32 2.27
CA SER A 665 -29.00 -10.22 2.91
C SER A 665 -28.99 -9.10 3.96
N LYS A 666 -30.15 -8.57 4.29
CA LYS A 666 -30.27 -7.56 5.37
C LYS A 666 -29.80 -8.06 6.73
N SER A 667 -29.89 -9.37 6.99
CA SER A 667 -29.43 -9.99 8.24
C SER A 667 -27.94 -10.32 8.25
N ASN A 668 -27.30 -10.30 7.09
CA ASN A 668 -25.86 -10.53 6.93
C ASN A 668 -25.34 -9.70 5.74
N PRO A 669 -25.16 -8.38 5.92
CA PRO A 669 -24.76 -7.50 4.83
C PRO A 669 -23.27 -7.61 4.47
N TYR A 670 -22.45 -8.14 5.37
CA TYR A 670 -20.99 -8.19 5.22
C TYR A 670 -20.48 -9.41 4.47
N VAL A 671 -21.27 -10.47 4.36
CA VAL A 671 -20.85 -11.77 3.81
C VAL A 671 -21.59 -12.04 2.50
N PRO A 672 -20.89 -12.07 1.35
CA PRO A 672 -21.50 -12.42 0.07
C PRO A 672 -22.04 -13.85 0.04
N ALA A 673 -23.27 -14.02 -0.39
CA ALA A 673 -23.85 -15.35 -0.62
C ALA A 673 -23.34 -16.01 -1.92
N ASN A 674 -22.73 -15.21 -2.80
CA ASN A 674 -22.18 -15.63 -4.09
C ASN A 674 -20.64 -15.49 -4.14
N SER A 675 -19.97 -15.69 -3.01
CA SER A 675 -18.50 -15.70 -2.92
C SER A 675 -17.87 -16.67 -3.94
N PRO A 676 -16.73 -16.29 -4.61
CA PRO A 676 -16.03 -15.02 -4.50
C PRO A 676 -16.76 -13.88 -5.24
N ALA A 677 -16.82 -12.70 -4.62
CA ALA A 677 -17.53 -11.54 -5.17
C ALA A 677 -16.89 -10.23 -4.68
N LEU A 678 -16.81 -9.24 -5.55
CA LEU A 678 -16.29 -7.90 -5.27
C LEU A 678 -17.25 -6.84 -5.77
N ASP A 679 -17.48 -5.81 -4.98
CA ASP A 679 -18.35 -4.71 -5.33
C ASP A 679 -17.70 -3.76 -6.36
N ASP A 680 -18.53 -2.97 -7.05
CA ASP A 680 -18.08 -1.94 -7.98
C ASP A 680 -18.19 -0.50 -7.43
N LEU A 681 -18.48 -0.35 -6.14
CA LEU A 681 -18.54 0.90 -5.36
C LEU A 681 -19.60 1.91 -5.84
N PHE A 682 -20.50 1.55 -6.73
CA PHE A 682 -21.57 2.47 -7.19
C PHE A 682 -22.63 2.71 -6.13
N ASP A 683 -22.77 1.84 -5.13
CA ASP A 683 -23.70 2.01 -4.01
C ASP A 683 -23.30 3.15 -3.05
N LEU A 684 -22.04 3.61 -3.09
CA LEU A 684 -21.57 4.79 -2.36
C LEU A 684 -22.11 6.12 -2.93
N PHE A 685 -22.76 6.08 -4.09
CA PHE A 685 -23.25 7.26 -4.78
C PHE A 685 -24.77 7.28 -4.90
N SER A 686 -25.32 8.49 -5.06
CA SER A 686 -26.72 8.77 -5.33
C SER A 686 -26.79 9.69 -6.56
N PHE A 687 -26.89 9.11 -7.73
CA PHE A 687 -26.95 9.81 -9.03
C PHE A 687 -28.37 10.22 -9.38
#